data_f264130c6b720b165954fdcf2c390c18
#
_entry.id   f264130c6b720b165954fdcf2c390c18
#
_cell.length_a   1.000
_cell.length_b   1.000
_cell.length_c   1.000
_cell.angle_alpha   90.00
_cell.angle_beta   90.00
_cell.angle_gamma   90.00
#
_symmetry.space_group_name_H-M   'P 1'
#
loop_
_entity.id
_entity.type
_entity.pdbx_description
1 polymer ?
#
loop_
_entity_poly.entity_id
_entity_poly.type
_entity_poly.pdbx_seq_one_letter_code
_entity_poly.pdbx_strand_id
1 'polypeptide(L)'
;MLTMTINGNAVDFVPGKTVLEVCQDQGIPIPTMCHDARLKPYGGCRLCLVEVKGAPKPLTSCTTPAASGMVVTTESPRLTRLRKTIIELLLSNHPNDCMCCEAAGNCTLQEMAYQYNADMKKYPGEQWALPIREDNPFITFEANKCIVCGRCTRICNEVVMAGTIDMTGRGFNAIPDTAFSRPRSLQNCEFCGQCVSACPTGALTDRKSRGLGRSSEVTRVKTTCSYCGTGCNFFLKVRDDRVIGVESDYDAPVNKGNLCIKGRYGYDFIHHKDRITTPLIREGDGYREASWDEALELCATKFKQLIKDYGADTVGGFSSSRCTNEENYLLAKWVRTAVGSNNVDNCARVXHAPTVAGLATSLGAGAATNSLAQMPGMDVLFLFGSNPTEAHPIVSLYLKEAISNGAKLIVSDPRKTWMAERADVWMNLKPGSNIALLNGLINVIIENGWENKEFIAKRTEDFDELKAKVAEYDLDRVEKLTGVAREKIIEAARTYAHADKAMIVYGLGVTEHRTGTENAMAIANLALVCGQIGRPSTGIMALRGQNNVQGASDLGPLPATLPGYQSVTDEKVRDKFEKAWGRKIKKEPGLKSVEMLDECVRGKFKGIFILGEDPAQTDPDLTHVRKALESVEFLVVQDIFHTETTRFADVILPGASFAEKDGTFTNGERRIQRVRKAIPPLAGMAEWEVLCKLSTLMGYPLSYADPAAIMDEIASLVPIYGGISYDRLEKRGIQWPCPTKDHPGTTTLYTDLFARANGLAAFMALDHIGSGEVADEQYPLVLITGRIREHYNNGSMTRRSHGIAQIVPAERVEISPQDAEALGIQDRNWVTVSSRRGAVKVRAKVTNRSQQGNVFMTFHHEDALTNVLTSGFRDPISGTPEYKSCAVRIDKVVEAATA
;
A
#
# COMPACT_ATOMS: atom_id res chain seq x y z
N MET A 1 35.45 6.71 12.28
CA MET A 1 35.00 7.86 11.47
C MET A 1 36.22 8.56 10.86
N LEU A 2 36.02 9.23 9.73
CA LEU A 2 37.08 10.03 9.08
C LEU A 2 36.84 11.50 9.37
N THR A 3 37.85 12.34 9.32
CA THR A 3 37.71 13.78 9.62
C THR A 3 38.21 14.61 8.43
N MET A 4 37.46 15.66 8.09
CA MET A 4 37.84 16.65 7.09
C MET A 4 37.56 18.05 7.65
N THR A 5 38.03 19.09 6.96
CA THR A 5 37.83 20.48 7.36
C THR A 5 36.90 21.16 6.35
N ILE A 6 35.80 21.76 6.84
CA ILE A 6 34.88 22.52 5.98
C ILE A 6 34.75 23.95 6.54
N ASN A 7 35.11 24.94 5.75
CA ASN A 7 35.10 26.36 6.12
C ASN A 7 35.83 26.62 7.45
N GLY A 8 36.95 25.93 7.67
CA GLY A 8 37.75 26.08 8.84
C GLY A 8 37.37 25.20 10.05
N ASN A 9 36.27 24.47 9.97
CA ASN A 9 35.80 23.62 11.07
C ASN A 9 36.10 22.16 10.77
N ALA A 10 36.56 21.43 11.78
CA ALA A 10 36.76 19.97 11.66
C ALA A 10 35.41 19.27 11.72
N VAL A 11 35.19 18.35 10.79
CA VAL A 11 33.92 17.64 10.64
C VAL A 11 34.19 16.14 10.49
N ASP A 12 33.60 15.33 11.34
CA ASP A 12 33.67 13.88 11.24
C ASP A 12 32.61 13.37 10.26
N PHE A 13 32.93 12.35 9.48
CA PHE A 13 32.02 11.82 8.50
C PHE A 13 32.20 10.31 8.31
N VAL A 14 31.13 9.68 7.76
CA VAL A 14 31.11 8.25 7.46
C VAL A 14 31.76 8.02 6.08
N PRO A 15 32.63 7.04 5.92
CA PRO A 15 33.22 6.73 4.61
C PRO A 15 32.14 6.46 3.55
N GLY A 16 32.48 6.82 2.30
CA GLY A 16 31.59 6.55 1.17
C GLY A 16 30.70 7.72 0.76
N LYS A 17 30.67 8.80 1.55
CA LYS A 17 29.90 10.00 1.22
C LYS A 17 30.65 10.93 0.26
N THR A 18 29.89 11.70 -0.51
CA THR A 18 30.44 12.82 -1.30
C THR A 18 30.61 14.04 -0.40
N VAL A 19 31.43 15.01 -0.86
CA VAL A 19 31.58 16.29 -0.15
C VAL A 19 30.20 16.97 0.06
N LEU A 20 29.32 16.93 -0.94
CA LEU A 20 27.98 17.51 -0.82
C LEU A 20 27.20 16.86 0.33
N GLU A 21 27.21 15.54 0.41
CA GLU A 21 26.50 14.81 1.45
C GLU A 21 27.04 15.14 2.85
N VAL A 22 28.35 15.25 2.98
CA VAL A 22 28.94 15.65 4.27
C VAL A 22 28.50 17.06 4.66
N CYS A 23 28.50 17.99 3.69
CA CYS A 23 28.03 19.37 3.93
C CYS A 23 26.56 19.38 4.35
N GLN A 24 25.72 18.58 3.69
CA GLN A 24 24.28 18.49 4.01
C GLN A 24 24.08 17.96 5.45
N ASP A 25 24.86 16.95 5.86
CA ASP A 25 24.79 16.41 7.23
C ASP A 25 25.08 17.50 8.27
N GLN A 26 25.93 18.47 7.90
CA GLN A 26 26.33 19.57 8.80
C GLN A 26 25.44 20.81 8.65
N GLY A 27 24.39 20.72 7.81
CA GLY A 27 23.52 21.88 7.56
C GLY A 27 24.18 22.99 6.77
N ILE A 28 25.27 22.71 6.03
CA ILE A 28 25.96 23.70 5.21
C ILE A 28 25.32 23.69 3.80
N PRO A 29 24.66 24.77 3.39
CA PRO A 29 23.99 24.79 2.10
C PRO A 29 24.99 24.92 0.94
N ILE A 30 24.81 24.11 -0.07
CA ILE A 30 25.53 24.21 -1.35
C ILE A 30 24.46 24.16 -2.45
N PRO A 31 24.44 25.14 -3.37
CA PRO A 31 23.40 25.16 -4.41
C PRO A 31 23.56 24.01 -5.40
N THR A 32 22.45 23.40 -5.77
CA THR A 32 22.42 22.30 -6.75
C THR A 32 21.18 22.47 -7.65
N MET A 33 21.26 21.94 -8.88
CA MET A 33 20.12 21.84 -9.80
C MET A 33 19.92 20.41 -10.28
N CYS A 34 21.00 19.69 -10.59
CA CYS A 34 20.90 18.33 -11.14
C CYS A 34 20.97 17.25 -10.06
N HIS A 35 21.19 17.64 -8.81
CA HIS A 35 21.26 16.68 -7.69
C HIS A 35 19.86 16.36 -7.16
N ASP A 36 19.63 15.08 -6.84
CA ASP A 36 18.45 14.60 -6.14
C ASP A 36 18.94 13.45 -5.25
N ALA A 37 18.59 13.48 -3.98
CA ALA A 37 19.07 12.49 -3.01
C ALA A 37 18.69 11.05 -3.36
N ARG A 38 17.67 10.86 -4.20
CA ARG A 38 17.22 9.55 -4.66
C ARG A 38 18.05 9.01 -5.82
N LEU A 39 18.97 9.82 -6.38
CA LEU A 39 19.70 9.51 -7.62
C LEU A 39 21.19 9.43 -7.37
N LYS A 40 21.88 8.70 -8.21
CA LYS A 40 23.36 8.63 -8.18
C LYS A 40 23.97 10.00 -8.49
N PRO A 41 25.18 10.30 -8.00
CA PRO A 41 25.85 11.55 -8.36
C PRO A 41 25.98 11.74 -9.86
N TYR A 42 25.79 12.99 -10.33
CA TYR A 42 25.72 13.28 -11.77
C TYR A 42 26.71 14.38 -12.21
N GLY A 43 26.75 15.52 -11.49
CA GLY A 43 27.70 16.60 -11.77
C GLY A 43 27.42 17.42 -13.03
N GLY A 44 26.18 17.37 -13.56
CA GLY A 44 25.84 18.00 -14.82
C GLY A 44 25.72 19.52 -14.78
N CYS A 45 25.10 20.07 -13.75
CA CYS A 45 24.80 21.52 -13.69
C CYS A 45 25.97 22.38 -13.25
N ARG A 46 26.92 21.81 -12.54
CA ARG A 46 28.12 22.50 -12.02
C ARG A 46 27.86 23.58 -10.97
N LEU A 47 26.67 23.72 -10.44
CA LEU A 47 26.38 24.73 -9.41
C LEU A 47 27.01 24.39 -8.06
N CYS A 48 27.22 23.11 -7.77
CA CYS A 48 27.74 22.66 -6.48
C CYS A 48 29.24 22.76 -6.32
N LEU A 49 29.87 23.66 -7.05
CA LEU A 49 31.36 23.86 -7.00
C LEU A 49 31.81 24.25 -5.59
N VAL A 50 32.93 23.64 -5.16
CA VAL A 50 33.64 23.97 -3.91
C VAL A 50 35.13 24.09 -4.23
N GLU A 51 35.88 24.82 -3.41
CA GLU A 51 37.33 24.86 -3.50
C GLU A 51 37.89 23.84 -2.53
N VAL A 52 38.82 23.04 -3.03
CA VAL A 52 39.51 22.03 -2.23
C VAL A 52 41.01 22.38 -2.23
N LYS A 53 41.59 22.53 -1.05
CA LYS A 53 42.99 22.90 -0.91
C LYS A 53 43.88 21.91 -1.68
N GLY A 54 44.71 22.42 -2.56
CA GLY A 54 45.61 21.60 -3.39
C GLY A 54 45.01 21.22 -4.75
N ALA A 55 43.71 21.46 -4.97
CA ALA A 55 43.11 21.21 -6.28
C ALA A 55 43.32 22.41 -7.19
N PRO A 56 43.69 22.22 -8.47
CA PRO A 56 43.98 23.35 -9.38
C PRO A 56 42.73 24.13 -9.81
N LYS A 57 41.52 23.54 -9.63
CA LYS A 57 40.26 24.17 -10.01
C LYS A 57 39.15 23.74 -9.04
N PRO A 58 38.10 24.52 -8.91
CA PRO A 58 36.96 24.09 -8.09
C PRO A 58 36.37 22.73 -8.58
N LEU A 59 35.94 21.92 -7.63
CA LEU A 59 35.39 20.58 -7.87
C LEU A 59 33.88 20.58 -7.61
N THR A 60 33.15 19.68 -8.30
CA THR A 60 31.71 19.47 -8.04
C THR A 60 31.58 18.63 -6.77
N SER A 61 31.04 19.25 -5.73
CA SER A 61 30.92 18.56 -4.43
C SER A 61 30.02 17.31 -4.50
N CYS A 62 29.00 17.30 -5.39
CA CYS A 62 28.10 16.17 -5.53
C CYS A 62 28.75 14.92 -6.12
N THR A 63 29.90 15.03 -6.77
CA THR A 63 30.62 13.89 -7.39
C THR A 63 32.01 13.66 -6.80
N THR A 64 32.44 14.50 -5.89
CA THR A 64 33.78 14.39 -5.26
C THR A 64 33.64 13.56 -3.98
N PRO A 65 34.29 12.38 -3.91
CA PRO A 65 34.27 11.60 -2.67
C PRO A 65 34.95 12.36 -1.54
N ALA A 66 34.33 12.36 -0.37
CA ALA A 66 34.93 12.96 0.82
C ALA A 66 36.13 12.10 1.28
N ALA A 67 37.23 12.73 1.65
CA ALA A 67 38.44 12.02 2.07
C ALA A 67 39.01 12.63 3.35
N SER A 68 39.67 11.79 4.15
CA SER A 68 40.30 12.23 5.40
C SER A 68 41.35 13.28 5.12
N GLY A 69 41.36 14.36 5.92
CA GLY A 69 42.30 15.45 5.78
C GLY A 69 41.98 16.46 4.68
N MET A 70 40.90 16.24 3.93
CA MET A 70 40.48 17.19 2.89
C MET A 70 40.09 18.52 3.53
N VAL A 71 40.48 19.64 2.90
CA VAL A 71 40.13 20.99 3.36
C VAL A 71 39.26 21.64 2.27
N VAL A 72 38.04 21.94 2.61
CA VAL A 72 37.01 22.40 1.66
C VAL A 72 36.52 23.81 2.05
N THR A 73 36.41 24.69 1.05
CA THR A 73 35.76 26.00 1.17
C THR A 73 34.52 25.99 0.31
N THR A 74 33.36 26.25 0.92
CA THR A 74 32.08 26.19 0.21
C THR A 74 31.60 27.55 -0.33
N GLU A 75 32.21 28.64 0.19
CA GLU A 75 31.84 30.02 -0.22
C GLU A 75 33.11 30.85 -0.40
N SER A 76 33.20 31.52 -1.55
CA SER A 76 34.30 32.48 -1.83
C SER A 76 33.83 33.41 -2.95
N PRO A 77 34.47 34.59 -3.12
CA PRO A 77 34.15 35.48 -4.25
C PRO A 77 34.26 34.79 -5.60
N ARG A 78 35.23 33.87 -5.73
CA ARG A 78 35.37 33.10 -6.97
C ARG A 78 34.22 32.18 -7.21
N LEU A 79 33.79 31.42 -6.18
CA LEU A 79 32.63 30.49 -6.30
C LEU A 79 31.34 31.25 -6.61
N THR A 80 31.13 32.40 -5.95
CA THR A 80 29.96 33.24 -6.20
C THR A 80 29.92 33.68 -7.67
N ARG A 81 31.03 34.13 -8.24
CA ARG A 81 31.10 34.54 -9.65
C ARG A 81 30.78 33.35 -10.58
N LEU A 82 31.38 32.19 -10.31
CA LEU A 82 31.16 31.00 -11.14
C LEU A 82 29.71 30.56 -11.10
N ARG A 83 29.10 30.49 -9.92
CA ARG A 83 27.66 30.11 -9.77
C ARG A 83 26.78 31.11 -10.48
N LYS A 84 27.02 32.42 -10.33
CA LYS A 84 26.25 33.45 -11.03
C LYS A 84 26.33 33.25 -12.57
N THR A 85 27.53 33.01 -13.09
CA THR A 85 27.73 32.79 -14.53
C THR A 85 26.93 31.58 -15.02
N ILE A 86 26.98 30.49 -14.26
CA ILE A 86 26.22 29.27 -14.61
C ILE A 86 24.71 29.57 -14.66
N ILE A 87 24.20 30.28 -13.66
CA ILE A 87 22.78 30.63 -13.61
C ILE A 87 22.40 31.52 -14.81
N GLU A 88 23.22 32.54 -15.11
CA GLU A 88 23.00 33.42 -16.25
C GLU A 88 23.00 32.65 -17.58
N LEU A 89 23.84 31.62 -17.72
CA LEU A 89 23.84 30.78 -18.92
C LEU A 89 22.55 29.94 -18.99
N LEU A 90 22.05 29.42 -17.86
CA LEU A 90 20.78 28.69 -17.82
C LEU A 90 19.62 29.60 -18.22
N LEU A 91 19.64 30.87 -17.77
CA LEU A 91 18.59 31.85 -18.06
C LEU A 91 18.60 32.28 -19.53
N SER A 92 19.72 32.11 -20.26
CA SER A 92 19.85 32.58 -21.65
C SER A 92 18.88 31.89 -22.62
N ASN A 93 18.55 30.60 -22.37
CA ASN A 93 17.57 29.85 -23.18
C ASN A 93 16.18 29.77 -22.50
N HIS A 94 16.05 30.25 -21.27
CA HIS A 94 14.82 30.12 -20.48
C HIS A 94 13.89 31.30 -20.84
N PRO A 95 12.55 31.09 -20.97
CA PRO A 95 11.65 32.17 -21.31
C PRO A 95 11.50 33.24 -20.24
N ASN A 96 11.83 32.93 -18.98
CA ASN A 96 11.81 33.87 -17.85
C ASN A 96 10.43 34.51 -17.64
N ASP A 97 9.38 33.75 -17.90
CA ASP A 97 7.98 34.16 -17.79
C ASP A 97 7.35 33.87 -16.43
N CYS A 98 8.11 34.10 -15.37
CA CYS A 98 7.74 33.72 -13.99
C CYS A 98 6.36 34.22 -13.56
N MET A 99 5.92 35.35 -14.07
CA MET A 99 4.60 35.92 -13.71
C MET A 99 3.45 35.00 -14.12
N CYS A 100 3.63 34.20 -15.16
CA CYS A 100 2.61 33.28 -15.68
C CYS A 100 2.96 31.80 -15.40
N CYS A 101 4.12 31.55 -14.84
CA CYS A 101 4.64 30.19 -14.68
C CYS A 101 3.99 29.48 -13.49
N GLU A 102 3.58 28.21 -13.69
CA GLU A 102 2.96 27.40 -12.63
C GLU A 102 3.93 27.15 -11.46
N ALA A 103 5.24 27.10 -11.72
CA ALA A 103 6.26 26.85 -10.70
C ALA A 103 6.69 28.10 -9.94
N ALA A 104 6.19 29.27 -10.29
CA ALA A 104 6.62 30.52 -9.64
C ALA A 104 6.43 30.48 -8.12
N GLY A 105 7.49 30.82 -7.38
CA GLY A 105 7.49 30.72 -5.92
C GLY A 105 7.86 29.34 -5.39
N ASN A 106 8.09 28.37 -6.29
CA ASN A 106 8.54 27.04 -5.94
C ASN A 106 9.44 26.48 -7.06
N CYS A 107 10.39 27.29 -7.49
CA CYS A 107 11.28 27.00 -8.63
C CYS A 107 12.73 27.24 -8.21
N THR A 108 13.56 26.22 -8.28
CA THR A 108 14.98 26.32 -7.87
C THR A 108 15.74 27.33 -8.72
N LEU A 109 15.46 27.37 -10.04
CA LEU A 109 16.13 28.34 -10.92
C LEU A 109 15.77 29.79 -10.55
N GLN A 110 14.51 30.04 -10.25
CA GLN A 110 14.03 31.36 -9.82
C GLN A 110 14.72 31.79 -8.52
N GLU A 111 14.80 30.89 -7.53
CA GLU A 111 15.48 31.19 -6.26
C GLU A 111 16.97 31.47 -6.43
N MET A 112 17.64 30.64 -7.24
CA MET A 112 19.07 30.84 -7.52
C MET A 112 19.32 32.15 -8.26
N ALA A 113 18.46 32.49 -9.24
CA ALA A 113 18.59 33.74 -9.98
C ALA A 113 18.51 34.95 -9.05
N TYR A 114 17.57 34.91 -8.11
CA TYR A 114 17.41 35.97 -7.10
C TYR A 114 18.63 36.00 -6.15
N GLN A 115 19.00 34.83 -5.59
CA GLN A 115 20.09 34.72 -4.60
C GLN A 115 21.42 35.26 -5.15
N TYR A 116 21.71 34.97 -6.42
CA TYR A 116 23.00 35.38 -7.05
C TYR A 116 22.90 36.65 -7.84
N ASN A 117 21.76 37.35 -7.78
CA ASN A 117 21.49 38.61 -8.52
C ASN A 117 21.89 38.41 -10.00
N ALA A 118 21.35 37.36 -10.62
CA ALA A 118 21.70 37.01 -12.00
C ALA A 118 21.05 37.97 -13.02
N ASP A 119 21.80 38.27 -14.07
CA ASP A 119 21.31 39.10 -15.16
C ASP A 119 20.72 38.21 -16.26
N MET A 120 19.40 38.22 -16.42
CA MET A 120 18.70 37.38 -17.38
C MET A 120 19.04 37.67 -18.83
N LYS A 121 19.63 38.83 -19.11
CA LYS A 121 19.97 39.28 -20.48
C LYS A 121 21.48 39.25 -20.76
N LYS A 122 22.27 38.73 -19.83
CA LYS A 122 23.74 38.73 -19.90
C LYS A 122 24.25 38.02 -21.16
N TYR A 123 23.62 36.92 -21.55
CA TYR A 123 24.06 36.11 -22.67
C TYR A 123 22.92 35.97 -23.69
N PRO A 124 22.76 36.93 -24.61
CA PRO A 124 21.73 36.83 -25.66
C PRO A 124 22.07 35.72 -26.63
N GLY A 125 21.06 35.10 -27.21
CA GLY A 125 21.26 34.01 -28.17
C GLY A 125 19.96 33.35 -28.61
N GLU A 126 20.08 32.24 -29.25
CA GLU A 126 18.94 31.44 -29.69
C GLU A 126 18.16 30.91 -28.51
N GLN A 127 16.86 30.92 -28.58
CA GLN A 127 15.97 30.32 -27.58
C GLN A 127 15.05 29.30 -28.24
N TRP A 128 14.72 28.25 -27.49
CA TRP A 128 13.76 27.24 -27.98
C TRP A 128 12.37 27.90 -28.19
N ALA A 129 11.64 27.37 -29.16
CA ALA A 129 10.24 27.74 -29.44
C ALA A 129 9.44 26.44 -29.65
N LEU A 130 9.46 25.58 -28.66
CA LEU A 130 8.85 24.24 -28.71
C LEU A 130 7.42 24.30 -28.17
N PRO A 131 6.52 23.45 -28.74
CA PRO A 131 5.13 23.44 -28.24
C PRO A 131 5.01 22.86 -26.82
N ILE A 132 4.02 23.33 -26.11
CA ILE A 132 3.65 22.74 -24.80
C ILE A 132 2.96 21.41 -25.07
N ARG A 133 3.34 20.37 -24.32
CA ARG A 133 2.75 19.03 -24.49
C ARG A 133 1.84 18.71 -23.31
N GLU A 134 0.58 18.39 -23.61
CA GLU A 134 -0.46 18.02 -22.67
C GLU A 134 -1.22 16.79 -23.18
N ASP A 135 -0.47 15.78 -23.61
CA ASP A 135 -1.01 14.58 -24.24
C ASP A 135 -1.48 13.51 -23.25
N ASN A 136 -1.64 13.91 -21.99
CA ASN A 136 -2.08 13.01 -20.91
C ASN A 136 -2.79 13.83 -19.82
N PRO A 137 -3.55 13.19 -18.93
CA PRO A 137 -4.34 13.97 -17.96
C PRO A 137 -3.57 14.52 -16.77
N PHE A 138 -2.29 14.17 -16.59
CA PHE A 138 -1.58 14.44 -15.33
C PHE A 138 -0.42 15.42 -15.45
N ILE A 139 0.28 15.44 -16.57
CA ILE A 139 1.58 16.12 -16.71
C ILE A 139 1.54 17.10 -17.86
N THR A 140 1.91 18.35 -17.58
CA THR A 140 2.21 19.36 -18.61
C THR A 140 3.72 19.42 -18.78
N PHE A 141 4.20 19.36 -20.01
CA PHE A 141 5.62 19.49 -20.33
C PHE A 141 5.83 20.76 -21.20
N GLU A 142 6.49 21.74 -20.58
CA GLU A 142 6.90 22.98 -21.26
C GLU A 142 8.41 22.94 -21.48
N ALA A 143 8.81 22.36 -22.60
CA ALA A 143 10.21 22.10 -22.92
C ALA A 143 11.08 23.37 -22.89
N ASN A 144 10.49 24.52 -23.25
CA ASN A 144 11.21 25.79 -23.25
C ASN A 144 11.73 26.19 -21.87
N LYS A 145 11.17 25.62 -20.80
CA LYS A 145 11.58 25.88 -19.41
C LYS A 145 12.58 24.86 -18.88
N CYS A 146 12.97 23.90 -19.72
CA CYS A 146 13.89 22.83 -19.34
C CYS A 146 15.33 23.34 -19.33
N ILE A 147 16.06 23.00 -18.25
CA ILE A 147 17.49 23.32 -18.11
C ILE A 147 18.38 22.10 -18.35
N VAL A 148 17.82 21.04 -18.89
CA VAL A 148 18.53 19.80 -19.30
C VAL A 148 19.32 19.20 -18.13
N CYS A 149 18.78 19.27 -16.91
CA CYS A 149 19.48 18.77 -15.73
C CYS A 149 19.47 17.24 -15.61
N GLY A 150 18.60 16.54 -16.36
CA GLY A 150 18.54 15.09 -16.40
C GLY A 150 17.87 14.44 -15.19
N ARG A 151 17.32 15.20 -14.23
CA ARG A 151 16.71 14.57 -13.05
C ARG A 151 15.50 13.71 -13.42
N CYS A 152 14.63 14.22 -14.31
CA CYS A 152 13.41 13.51 -14.71
C CYS A 152 13.71 12.20 -15.44
N THR A 153 14.70 12.20 -16.33
CA THR A 153 15.07 10.97 -17.07
C THR A 153 15.71 9.96 -16.13
N ARG A 154 16.61 10.43 -15.28
CA ARG A 154 17.31 9.53 -14.34
C ARG A 154 16.36 8.92 -13.32
N ILE A 155 15.40 9.69 -12.79
CA ILE A 155 14.45 9.10 -11.83
C ILE A 155 13.54 8.07 -12.51
N CYS A 156 13.14 8.33 -13.75
CA CYS A 156 12.33 7.37 -14.52
C CYS A 156 13.11 6.07 -14.80
N ASN A 157 14.41 6.18 -15.04
CA ASN A 157 15.24 5.02 -15.40
C ASN A 157 15.87 4.32 -14.19
N GLU A 158 16.37 5.08 -13.20
CA GLU A 158 17.12 4.50 -12.08
C GLU A 158 16.23 4.08 -10.91
N VAL A 159 15.16 4.82 -10.64
CA VAL A 159 14.30 4.59 -9.48
C VAL A 159 13.04 3.85 -9.86
N VAL A 160 12.27 4.40 -10.80
CA VAL A 160 11.00 3.79 -11.22
C VAL A 160 11.23 2.56 -12.12
N MET A 161 12.28 2.60 -12.91
CA MET A 161 12.62 1.57 -13.92
C MET A 161 11.51 1.38 -14.95
N ALA A 162 10.81 2.46 -15.28
CA ALA A 162 9.77 2.44 -16.31
C ALA A 162 10.36 2.67 -17.72
N GLY A 163 11.45 3.41 -17.81
CA GLY A 163 12.12 3.67 -19.09
C GLY A 163 11.27 4.46 -20.07
N THR A 164 10.38 5.33 -19.56
CA THR A 164 9.43 6.06 -20.42
C THR A 164 10.08 7.24 -21.12
N ILE A 165 10.96 7.96 -20.39
CA ILE A 165 11.60 9.17 -20.93
C ILE A 165 13.13 9.05 -20.80
N ASP A 166 13.81 9.61 -21.78
CA ASP A 166 15.27 9.68 -21.77
C ASP A 166 15.69 10.94 -22.54
N MET A 167 16.97 11.26 -22.53
CA MET A 167 17.48 12.38 -23.29
C MET A 167 17.46 12.02 -24.78
N THR A 168 16.83 12.87 -25.57
CA THR A 168 16.79 12.75 -27.04
C THR A 168 17.54 13.91 -27.66
N GLY A 169 17.95 13.77 -28.91
CA GLY A 169 18.75 14.80 -29.56
C GLY A 169 20.13 14.90 -28.97
N ARG A 170 20.85 15.98 -29.32
CA ARG A 170 22.18 16.26 -28.77
C ARG A 170 22.53 17.72 -28.95
N GLY A 171 23.53 18.19 -28.20
CA GLY A 171 23.94 19.57 -28.22
C GLY A 171 22.82 20.49 -27.76
N PHE A 172 22.63 21.59 -28.45
CA PHE A 172 21.59 22.57 -28.12
C PHE A 172 20.18 21.95 -28.20
N ASN A 173 19.99 20.93 -29.01
CA ASN A 173 18.71 20.28 -29.21
C ASN A 173 18.44 19.10 -28.26
N ALA A 174 19.30 18.89 -27.25
CA ALA A 174 19.10 17.81 -26.28
C ALA A 174 17.93 18.15 -25.35
N ILE A 175 16.99 17.21 -25.21
CA ILE A 175 15.75 17.43 -24.45
C ILE A 175 15.23 16.08 -23.92
N PRO A 176 14.64 16.05 -22.70
CA PRO A 176 13.96 14.83 -22.25
C PRO A 176 12.71 14.57 -23.07
N ASP A 177 12.53 13.37 -23.56
CA ASP A 177 11.35 13.03 -24.35
C ASP A 177 11.06 11.52 -24.24
N THR A 178 9.90 11.13 -24.73
CA THR A 178 9.53 9.73 -24.95
C THR A 178 10.08 9.27 -26.31
N ALA A 179 10.14 7.96 -26.50
CA ALA A 179 10.59 7.39 -27.78
C ALA A 179 9.72 7.91 -28.92
N PHE A 180 10.37 8.50 -29.93
CA PHE A 180 9.72 9.08 -31.12
C PHE A 180 8.68 10.14 -30.78
N SER A 181 8.84 10.81 -29.66
CA SER A 181 7.92 11.87 -29.15
C SER A 181 6.46 11.41 -29.05
N ARG A 182 6.23 10.12 -28.82
CA ARG A 182 4.88 9.55 -28.68
C ARG A 182 4.27 9.93 -27.35
N PRO A 183 2.94 10.03 -27.27
CA PRO A 183 2.28 10.30 -25.98
C PRO A 183 2.67 9.30 -24.88
N ARG A 184 2.80 9.78 -23.65
CA ARG A 184 3.17 8.95 -22.50
C ARG A 184 2.22 7.77 -22.31
N SER A 185 0.94 7.95 -22.62
CA SER A 185 -0.08 6.89 -22.49
C SER A 185 0.15 5.71 -23.45
N LEU A 186 0.96 5.92 -24.50
CA LEU A 186 1.32 4.87 -25.46
C LEU A 186 2.69 4.26 -25.14
N GLN A 187 3.27 4.58 -23.99
CA GLN A 187 4.57 4.10 -23.55
C GLN A 187 4.40 3.32 -22.24
N ASN A 188 5.50 3.08 -21.56
CA ASN A 188 5.50 2.36 -20.27
C ASN A 188 5.25 3.29 -19.07
N CYS A 189 4.68 4.48 -19.29
CA CYS A 189 4.50 5.46 -18.23
C CYS A 189 3.54 4.93 -17.16
N GLU A 190 3.99 4.97 -15.91
CA GLU A 190 3.17 4.59 -14.75
C GLU A 190 2.35 5.78 -14.21
N PHE A 191 2.55 6.96 -14.80
CA PHE A 191 1.94 8.21 -14.34
C PHE A 191 2.18 8.46 -12.84
N CYS A 192 3.34 8.07 -12.36
CA CYS A 192 3.70 8.24 -10.94
C CYS A 192 4.06 9.69 -10.58
N GLY A 193 4.37 10.52 -11.59
CA GLY A 193 4.73 11.93 -11.37
C GLY A 193 6.09 12.15 -10.72
N GLN A 194 6.95 11.12 -10.66
CA GLN A 194 8.29 11.31 -10.07
C GLN A 194 9.11 12.30 -10.88
N CYS A 195 8.93 12.30 -12.20
CA CYS A 195 9.60 13.27 -13.08
C CYS A 195 9.14 14.71 -12.78
N VAL A 196 7.87 14.88 -12.44
CA VAL A 196 7.31 16.19 -12.05
C VAL A 196 7.94 16.65 -10.72
N SER A 197 7.93 15.77 -9.69
CA SER A 197 8.49 16.14 -8.39
C SER A 197 10.01 16.35 -8.45
N ALA A 198 10.69 15.72 -9.40
CA ALA A 198 12.14 15.88 -9.56
C ALA A 198 12.53 17.13 -10.34
N CYS A 199 11.59 17.75 -11.08
CA CYS A 199 11.93 18.88 -11.94
C CYS A 199 12.20 20.13 -11.10
N PRO A 200 13.39 20.79 -11.28
CA PRO A 200 13.73 21.97 -10.49
C PRO A 200 13.19 23.29 -11.07
N THR A 201 12.47 23.21 -12.19
CA THR A 201 11.91 24.38 -12.87
C THR A 201 10.43 24.13 -13.20
N GLY A 202 9.83 24.98 -14.00
CA GLY A 202 8.45 24.81 -14.47
C GLY A 202 8.31 23.99 -15.75
N ALA A 203 9.36 23.22 -16.13
CA ALA A 203 9.30 22.42 -17.35
C ALA A 203 8.31 21.25 -17.25
N LEU A 204 8.25 20.59 -16.07
CA LEU A 204 7.29 19.54 -15.82
C LEU A 204 6.44 19.96 -14.64
N THR A 205 5.13 20.08 -14.84
CA THR A 205 4.21 20.52 -13.81
C THR A 205 2.98 19.61 -13.76
N ASP A 206 2.28 19.66 -12.62
CA ASP A 206 1.05 18.92 -12.39
C ASP A 206 -0.09 19.60 -13.16
N ARG A 207 -0.64 18.90 -14.15
CA ARG A 207 -1.72 19.42 -14.98
C ARG A 207 -3.04 19.58 -14.19
N LYS A 208 -3.29 18.69 -13.22
CA LYS A 208 -4.56 18.67 -12.47
C LYS A 208 -4.70 19.89 -11.56
N SER A 209 -3.60 20.38 -10.99
CA SER A 209 -3.64 21.53 -10.07
C SER A 209 -3.30 22.86 -10.75
N ARG A 210 -3.02 22.84 -12.05
CA ARG A 210 -2.60 24.04 -12.78
C ARG A 210 -3.63 25.17 -12.68
N GLY A 211 -3.16 26.35 -12.27
CA GLY A 211 -4.00 27.54 -12.18
C GLY A 211 -4.89 27.61 -10.94
N LEU A 212 -4.83 26.63 -10.04
CA LEU A 212 -5.72 26.60 -8.88
C LEU A 212 -5.18 27.40 -7.67
N GLY A 213 -3.91 27.74 -7.65
CA GLY A 213 -3.35 28.53 -6.56
C GLY A 213 -1.85 28.72 -6.66
N ARG A 214 -1.41 29.97 -6.39
CA ARG A 214 0.01 30.30 -6.28
C ARG A 214 0.60 29.67 -5.03
N SER A 215 1.91 29.39 -5.06
CA SER A 215 2.61 28.81 -3.92
C SER A 215 2.37 29.58 -2.61
N SER A 216 2.26 30.90 -2.68
CA SER A 216 2.01 31.75 -1.51
C SER A 216 0.57 31.70 -1.00
N GLU A 217 -0.36 31.17 -1.80
CA GLU A 217 -1.80 31.11 -1.44
C GLU A 217 -2.19 29.76 -0.85
N VAL A 218 -1.27 28.82 -0.84
CA VAL A 218 -1.56 27.40 -0.55
C VAL A 218 -0.99 27.03 0.83
N THR A 219 -1.83 26.44 1.65
CA THR A 219 -1.40 25.79 2.91
C THR A 219 -1.03 24.35 2.60
N ARG A 220 0.06 23.87 3.20
CA ARG A 220 0.54 22.49 3.04
C ARG A 220 0.31 21.73 4.33
N VAL A 221 -0.49 20.65 4.26
CA VAL A 221 -0.81 19.82 5.42
C VAL A 221 -0.20 18.43 5.24
N LYS A 222 0.75 18.09 6.08
CA LYS A 222 1.40 16.79 6.07
C LYS A 222 0.43 15.72 6.53
N THR A 223 0.32 14.62 5.78
CA THR A 223 -0.58 13.53 6.14
C THR A 223 -0.10 12.21 5.55
N THR A 224 -0.86 11.15 5.78
CA THR A 224 -0.57 9.80 5.32
C THR A 224 -1.58 9.40 4.25
N CYS A 225 -1.08 8.83 3.16
CA CYS A 225 -1.88 8.39 2.02
C CYS A 225 -2.98 7.40 2.44
N SER A 226 -4.16 7.55 1.89
CA SER A 226 -5.33 6.71 2.19
C SER A 226 -5.50 5.53 1.23
N TYR A 227 -4.49 5.20 0.42
CA TYR A 227 -4.64 4.11 -0.55
C TYR A 227 -4.11 2.78 -0.01
N CYS A 228 -2.86 2.44 -0.23
CA CYS A 228 -2.38 1.10 0.13
C CYS A 228 -1.60 1.06 1.44
N GLY A 229 -1.29 -0.15 1.90
CA GLY A 229 -0.61 -0.39 3.17
C GLY A 229 0.85 0.05 3.23
N THR A 230 1.40 0.63 2.15
CA THR A 230 2.74 1.22 2.19
C THR A 230 2.79 2.38 3.19
N GLY A 231 1.72 3.20 3.25
CA GLY A 231 1.66 4.30 4.21
C GLY A 231 2.54 5.49 3.84
N CYS A 232 2.56 5.88 2.58
CA CYS A 232 3.33 7.04 2.11
C CYS A 232 2.87 8.32 2.77
N ASN A 233 3.82 9.22 3.09
CA ASN A 233 3.48 10.56 3.56
C ASN A 233 3.64 11.57 2.43
N PHE A 234 2.82 12.61 2.47
CA PHE A 234 2.86 13.71 1.51
C PHE A 234 2.18 14.95 2.12
N PHE A 235 2.24 16.06 1.40
CA PHE A 235 1.52 17.26 1.77
C PHE A 235 0.29 17.40 0.88
N LEU A 236 -0.87 17.60 1.50
CA LEU A 236 -2.06 18.07 0.79
C LEU A 236 -1.93 19.59 0.63
N LYS A 237 -2.14 20.06 -0.60
CA LYS A 237 -2.15 21.50 -0.93
C LYS A 237 -3.58 21.99 -0.79
N VAL A 238 -3.80 22.94 0.12
CA VAL A 238 -5.14 23.41 0.46
C VAL A 238 -5.26 24.91 0.18
N ARG A 239 -6.35 25.29 -0.48
CA ARG A 239 -6.72 26.69 -0.69
C ARG A 239 -8.22 26.81 -0.50
N ASP A 240 -8.65 27.76 0.36
CA ASP A 240 -10.07 28.05 0.59
C ASP A 240 -10.87 26.77 0.95
N ASP A 241 -10.33 25.99 1.90
CA ASP A 241 -10.92 24.73 2.37
C ASP A 241 -11.13 23.69 1.25
N ARG A 242 -10.32 23.77 0.20
CA ARG A 242 -10.32 22.76 -0.86
C ARG A 242 -8.92 22.15 -1.02
N VAL A 243 -8.87 20.84 -1.14
CA VAL A 243 -7.64 20.15 -1.53
C VAL A 243 -7.48 20.30 -3.03
N ILE A 244 -6.42 20.98 -3.46
CA ILE A 244 -6.18 21.30 -4.87
C ILE A 244 -5.01 20.53 -5.47
N GLY A 245 -4.27 19.78 -4.67
CA GLY A 245 -3.13 19.00 -5.16
C GLY A 245 -2.38 18.31 -4.05
N VAL A 246 -1.33 17.60 -4.46
CA VAL A 246 -0.45 16.85 -3.57
C VAL A 246 0.99 17.24 -3.87
N GLU A 247 1.81 17.41 -2.83
CA GLU A 247 3.22 17.73 -2.95
C GLU A 247 4.04 16.66 -2.20
N SER A 248 5.20 16.29 -2.76
CA SER A 248 6.08 15.27 -2.17
C SER A 248 6.67 15.74 -0.85
N ASP A 249 6.74 14.83 0.13
CA ASP A 249 7.46 15.03 1.39
C ASP A 249 8.77 14.25 1.31
N TYR A 250 9.87 14.94 1.06
CA TYR A 250 11.19 14.31 0.90
C TYR A 250 11.75 13.78 2.22
N ASP A 251 11.23 14.24 3.36
CA ASP A 251 11.63 13.77 4.69
C ASP A 251 10.79 12.58 5.17
N ALA A 252 9.82 12.15 4.37
CA ALA A 252 8.94 11.02 4.70
C ALA A 252 9.77 9.75 4.92
N PRO A 253 9.62 9.08 6.07
CA PRO A 253 10.46 7.91 6.37
C PRO A 253 10.17 6.70 5.47
N VAL A 254 8.94 6.60 4.97
CA VAL A 254 8.50 5.45 4.19
C VAL A 254 8.80 5.62 2.70
N ASN A 255 8.44 6.76 2.12
CA ASN A 255 8.46 6.93 0.66
C ASN A 255 9.49 7.92 0.14
N LYS A 256 10.15 8.68 1.02
CA LYS A 256 11.26 9.58 0.64
C LYS A 256 10.90 10.48 -0.55
N GLY A 257 9.68 11.00 -0.56
CA GLY A 257 9.17 11.87 -1.63
C GLY A 257 8.58 11.15 -2.83
N ASN A 258 8.77 9.83 -2.93
CA ASN A 258 8.22 9.06 -4.05
C ASN A 258 6.72 8.81 -3.85
N LEU A 259 5.95 8.88 -4.91
CA LEU A 259 4.52 8.59 -4.90
C LEU A 259 4.14 7.81 -6.15
N CYS A 260 3.03 7.09 -6.08
CA CYS A 260 2.46 6.40 -7.24
C CYS A 260 1.32 7.24 -7.83
N ILE A 261 0.75 6.79 -8.94
CA ILE A 261 -0.35 7.48 -9.61
C ILE A 261 -1.50 7.83 -8.63
N LYS A 262 -1.87 6.89 -7.76
CA LYS A 262 -2.98 7.10 -6.81
C LYS A 262 -2.62 8.14 -5.74
N GLY A 263 -1.45 7.98 -5.12
CA GLY A 263 -1.01 8.89 -4.07
C GLY A 263 -0.83 10.32 -4.58
N ARG A 264 -0.32 10.46 -5.81
CA ARG A 264 -0.05 11.79 -6.37
C ARG A 264 -1.28 12.44 -6.98
N TYR A 265 -2.11 11.67 -7.68
CA TYR A 265 -3.19 12.24 -8.53
C TYR A 265 -4.59 11.79 -8.13
N GLY A 266 -4.72 10.87 -7.19
CA GLY A 266 -6.03 10.32 -6.81
C GLY A 266 -6.70 11.04 -5.65
N TYR A 267 -6.60 12.36 -5.57
CA TYR A 267 -7.11 13.16 -4.45
C TYR A 267 -8.45 13.85 -4.73
N ASP A 268 -8.84 13.98 -5.99
CA ASP A 268 -10.03 14.77 -6.32
C ASP A 268 -11.36 14.10 -5.98
N PHE A 269 -11.33 12.82 -5.60
CA PHE A 269 -12.51 12.18 -5.03
C PHE A 269 -13.00 12.92 -3.78
N ILE A 270 -12.11 13.61 -3.07
CA ILE A 270 -12.43 14.32 -1.82
C ILE A 270 -13.57 15.31 -2.03
N HIS A 271 -13.53 16.03 -3.16
CA HIS A 271 -14.53 17.06 -3.49
C HIS A 271 -15.47 16.65 -4.63
N HIS A 272 -15.56 15.35 -4.92
CA HIS A 272 -16.42 14.88 -6.02
C HIS A 272 -17.90 15.16 -5.69
N LYS A 273 -18.66 15.48 -6.70
CA LYS A 273 -20.09 15.82 -6.55
C LYS A 273 -20.93 14.67 -5.95
N ASP A 274 -20.46 13.44 -6.09
CA ASP A 274 -21.17 12.25 -5.55
C ASP A 274 -20.95 12.06 -4.03
N ARG A 275 -20.13 12.90 -3.37
CA ARG A 275 -19.91 12.78 -1.93
C ARG A 275 -21.22 12.89 -1.17
N ILE A 276 -21.46 11.95 -0.25
CA ILE A 276 -22.61 12.01 0.64
C ILE A 276 -22.28 13.02 1.74
N THR A 277 -23.12 14.05 1.89
CA THR A 277 -22.86 15.14 2.85
C THR A 277 -23.99 15.30 3.88
N THR A 278 -25.06 14.52 3.76
CA THR A 278 -26.24 14.57 4.64
C THR A 278 -26.64 13.16 4.96
N PRO A 279 -27.01 12.84 6.23
CA PRO A 279 -27.57 11.52 6.54
C PRO A 279 -28.81 11.23 5.71
N LEU A 280 -29.00 9.96 5.35
CA LEU A 280 -30.10 9.51 4.50
C LEU A 280 -30.85 8.39 5.21
N ILE A 281 -32.17 8.46 5.21
CA ILE A 281 -33.05 7.44 5.80
C ILE A 281 -33.89 6.83 4.67
N ARG A 282 -33.99 5.51 4.65
CA ARG A 282 -34.77 4.79 3.63
C ARG A 282 -36.24 5.21 3.70
N GLU A 283 -36.81 5.49 2.56
CA GLU A 283 -38.22 5.83 2.40
C GLU A 283 -38.72 5.18 1.10
N GLY A 284 -39.46 4.10 1.24
CA GLY A 284 -39.89 3.29 0.08
C GLY A 284 -38.68 2.67 -0.61
N ASP A 285 -38.59 2.86 -1.91
CA ASP A 285 -37.46 2.34 -2.71
C ASP A 285 -36.29 3.31 -2.80
N GLY A 286 -36.37 4.48 -2.14
CA GLY A 286 -35.31 5.50 -2.17
C GLY A 286 -34.91 5.95 -0.78
N TYR A 287 -34.28 7.13 -0.74
CA TYR A 287 -33.79 7.74 0.49
C TYR A 287 -34.24 9.19 0.58
N ARG A 288 -34.48 9.66 1.80
CA ARG A 288 -34.69 11.07 2.08
C ARG A 288 -33.58 11.61 2.97
N GLU A 289 -33.28 12.89 2.83
CA GLU A 289 -32.32 13.56 3.69
C GLU A 289 -32.87 13.69 5.12
N ALA A 290 -31.99 13.62 6.09
CA ALA A 290 -32.33 13.77 7.51
C ALA A 290 -31.20 14.54 8.22
N SER A 291 -31.51 15.10 9.37
CA SER A 291 -30.49 15.68 10.23
C SER A 291 -29.69 14.56 10.89
N TRP A 292 -28.49 14.92 11.38
CA TRP A 292 -27.68 13.99 12.17
C TRP A 292 -28.45 13.51 13.39
N ASP A 293 -29.13 14.42 14.09
CA ASP A 293 -29.91 14.06 15.31
C ASP A 293 -30.98 13.04 14.99
N GLU A 294 -31.77 13.29 13.93
CA GLU A 294 -32.83 12.34 13.51
C GLU A 294 -32.26 10.97 13.17
N ALA A 295 -31.20 10.95 12.35
CA ALA A 295 -30.62 9.69 11.88
C ALA A 295 -30.01 8.89 13.04
N LEU A 296 -29.28 9.55 13.93
CA LEU A 296 -28.64 8.86 15.04
C LEU A 296 -29.65 8.39 16.10
N GLU A 297 -30.71 9.17 16.36
CA GLU A 297 -31.79 8.74 17.24
C GLU A 297 -32.49 7.50 16.68
N LEU A 298 -32.75 7.48 15.39
CA LEU A 298 -33.32 6.29 14.73
C LEU A 298 -32.39 5.08 14.89
N CYS A 299 -31.12 5.24 14.62
CA CYS A 299 -30.13 4.15 14.77
C CYS A 299 -30.11 3.62 16.19
N ALA A 300 -30.01 4.52 17.17
CA ALA A 300 -29.95 4.15 18.59
C ALA A 300 -31.23 3.40 19.02
N THR A 301 -32.40 3.92 18.62
CA THR A 301 -33.68 3.33 18.97
C THR A 301 -33.82 1.93 18.39
N LYS A 302 -33.48 1.76 17.12
CA LYS A 302 -33.55 0.47 16.44
C LYS A 302 -32.59 -0.55 17.02
N PHE A 303 -31.32 -0.18 17.23
CA PHE A 303 -30.33 -1.09 17.81
C PHE A 303 -30.75 -1.51 19.21
N LYS A 304 -31.20 -0.57 20.07
CA LYS A 304 -31.69 -0.90 21.42
C LYS A 304 -32.87 -1.85 21.36
N GLN A 305 -33.80 -1.64 20.41
CA GLN A 305 -34.97 -2.49 20.26
C GLN A 305 -34.54 -3.92 19.86
N LEU A 306 -33.62 -4.06 18.90
CA LEU A 306 -33.15 -5.38 18.48
C LEU A 306 -32.47 -6.12 19.63
N ILE A 307 -31.64 -5.40 20.41
CA ILE A 307 -30.96 -5.99 21.56
C ILE A 307 -31.97 -6.47 22.60
N LYS A 308 -33.01 -5.67 22.86
CA LYS A 308 -34.05 -6.01 23.81
C LYS A 308 -34.86 -7.25 23.35
N ASP A 309 -35.24 -7.30 22.07
CA ASP A 309 -36.10 -8.35 21.54
C ASP A 309 -35.34 -9.67 21.28
N TYR A 310 -34.08 -9.61 20.84
CA TYR A 310 -33.34 -10.78 20.32
C TYR A 310 -32.02 -11.04 21.06
N GLY A 311 -31.56 -10.11 21.87
CA GLY A 311 -30.29 -10.23 22.57
C GLY A 311 -29.13 -9.54 21.86
N ALA A 312 -28.10 -9.18 22.61
CA ALA A 312 -26.92 -8.43 22.12
C ALA A 312 -26.17 -9.16 21.00
N ASP A 313 -26.15 -10.50 21.04
CA ASP A 313 -25.38 -11.28 20.07
C ASP A 313 -26.03 -11.31 18.67
N THR A 314 -27.19 -10.67 18.51
CA THR A 314 -27.80 -10.53 17.18
C THR A 314 -27.44 -9.22 16.47
N VAL A 315 -26.61 -8.39 17.12
CA VAL A 315 -26.17 -7.09 16.59
C VAL A 315 -24.64 -7.03 16.57
N GLY A 316 -24.10 -6.50 15.49
CA GLY A 316 -22.64 -6.40 15.36
C GLY A 316 -22.20 -5.26 14.46
N GLY A 317 -20.89 -5.23 14.21
CA GLY A 317 -20.28 -4.18 13.40
C GLY A 317 -19.15 -4.67 12.51
N PHE A 318 -19.08 -4.08 11.31
CA PHE A 318 -17.94 -4.28 10.40
C PHE A 318 -17.14 -2.98 10.36
N SER A 319 -15.88 -3.04 10.73
CA SER A 319 -14.96 -1.91 10.65
C SER A 319 -14.09 -2.01 9.40
N SER A 320 -13.33 -0.96 9.14
CA SER A 320 -12.63 -0.85 7.87
C SER A 320 -11.21 -0.33 8.02
N SER A 321 -10.36 -0.82 7.13
CA SER A 321 -9.02 -0.28 6.95
C SER A 321 -9.01 1.12 6.34
N ARG A 322 -10.16 1.63 5.89
CA ARG A 322 -10.31 3.02 5.41
C ARG A 322 -10.33 4.00 6.58
N CYS A 323 -10.71 3.52 7.75
CA CYS A 323 -10.88 4.31 8.96
C CYS A 323 -9.59 4.40 9.76
N THR A 324 -9.49 5.42 10.61
CA THR A 324 -8.31 5.61 11.45
C THR A 324 -8.23 4.54 12.54
N ASN A 325 -7.08 4.46 13.18
CA ASN A 325 -6.87 3.59 14.35
C ASN A 325 -7.90 3.92 15.44
N GLU A 326 -8.12 5.20 15.66
CA GLU A 326 -9.05 5.70 16.66
C GLU A 326 -10.48 5.25 16.36
N GLU A 327 -10.89 5.33 15.12
CA GLU A 327 -12.24 4.92 14.68
C GLU A 327 -12.41 3.41 14.80
N ASN A 328 -11.41 2.64 14.40
CA ASN A 328 -11.43 1.19 14.54
C ASN A 328 -11.56 0.78 16.02
N TYR A 329 -10.80 1.43 16.89
CA TYR A 329 -10.86 1.22 18.33
C TYR A 329 -12.28 1.52 18.87
N LEU A 330 -12.86 2.66 18.45
CA LEU A 330 -14.16 3.07 18.93
C LEU A 330 -15.28 2.16 18.45
N LEU A 331 -15.22 1.64 17.21
CA LEU A 331 -16.25 0.69 16.77
C LEU A 331 -16.16 -0.61 17.57
N ALA A 332 -14.94 -1.10 17.82
CA ALA A 332 -14.75 -2.30 18.65
C ALA A 332 -15.27 -2.06 20.07
N LYS A 333 -15.02 -0.87 20.63
CA LYS A 333 -15.50 -0.48 21.95
C LYS A 333 -17.03 -0.38 21.98
N TRP A 334 -17.61 0.24 20.94
CA TRP A 334 -19.07 0.41 20.81
C TRP A 334 -19.78 -0.95 20.81
N VAL A 335 -19.31 -1.91 20.02
CA VAL A 335 -19.94 -3.24 19.96
C VAL A 335 -19.85 -3.93 21.34
N ARG A 336 -18.70 -3.79 22.02
CA ARG A 336 -18.48 -4.52 23.28
C ARG A 336 -19.14 -3.86 24.47
N THR A 337 -19.43 -2.57 24.40
CA THR A 337 -20.00 -1.81 25.53
C THR A 337 -21.47 -1.42 25.28
N ALA A 338 -21.72 -0.58 24.30
CA ALA A 338 -23.09 -0.10 24.03
C ALA A 338 -24.01 -1.24 23.54
N VAL A 339 -23.49 -2.14 22.72
CA VAL A 339 -24.25 -3.30 22.24
C VAL A 339 -24.15 -4.47 23.23
N GLY A 340 -22.95 -4.80 23.70
CA GLY A 340 -22.72 -5.89 24.64
C GLY A 340 -22.40 -7.22 23.98
N SER A 341 -21.73 -7.20 22.83
CA SER A 341 -21.41 -8.37 22.03
C SER A 341 -19.94 -8.36 21.66
N ASN A 342 -19.40 -9.51 21.20
CA ASN A 342 -18.08 -9.59 20.58
C ASN A 342 -18.19 -9.73 19.05
N ASN A 343 -19.36 -9.50 18.48
CA ASN A 343 -19.60 -9.63 17.03
C ASN A 343 -19.12 -8.39 16.29
N VAL A 344 -17.79 -8.21 16.25
CA VAL A 344 -17.15 -7.11 15.52
C VAL A 344 -15.97 -7.67 14.74
N ASP A 345 -15.83 -7.25 13.50
CA ASP A 345 -14.75 -7.73 12.64
C ASP A 345 -14.36 -6.58 11.71
N ASN A 346 -13.33 -6.79 10.90
CA ASN A 346 -12.87 -5.77 9.95
C ASN A 346 -12.51 -6.40 8.61
N CYS A 347 -12.29 -5.57 7.61
CA CYS A 347 -12.04 -6.01 6.23
C CYS A 347 -10.79 -6.88 6.04
N ALA A 348 -9.90 -6.98 7.02
CA ALA A 348 -8.79 -7.92 6.97
C ALA A 348 -9.27 -9.37 6.91
N ARG A 349 -10.50 -9.63 7.36
CA ARG A 349 -11.10 -10.97 7.30
C ARG A 349 -11.05 -11.53 5.88
N VAL A 350 -11.31 -10.76 4.91
CA VAL A 350 -11.24 -11.15 3.51
C VAL A 350 -9.90 -10.88 2.83
N UNK A 351 -8.92 -10.43 3.62
CA UNK A 351 -7.73 -10.11 3.09
C UNK A 351 -6.64 -10.80 3.70
N HIS A 352 -6.17 -10.24 4.84
CA HIS A 352 -4.92 -10.73 5.45
C HIS A 352 -5.11 -11.41 6.83
N ALA A 353 -6.34 -11.79 7.19
CA ALA A 353 -6.54 -12.54 8.45
C ALA A 353 -5.68 -13.81 8.52
N PRO A 354 -5.43 -14.53 7.40
CA PRO A 354 -4.51 -15.67 7.44
C PRO A 354 -3.09 -15.31 7.87
N THR A 355 -2.59 -14.13 7.47
CA THR A 355 -1.26 -13.67 7.93
C THR A 355 -1.26 -13.50 9.46
N VAL A 356 -2.32 -12.85 9.98
CA VAL A 356 -2.42 -12.64 11.43
C VAL A 356 -2.43 -13.99 12.16
N ALA A 357 -3.31 -14.89 11.74
CA ALA A 357 -3.44 -16.20 12.41
C ALA A 357 -2.19 -17.07 12.22
N GLY A 358 -1.69 -17.17 11.00
CA GLY A 358 -0.56 -18.07 10.68
C GLY A 358 0.75 -17.63 11.30
N LEU A 359 1.11 -16.34 11.13
CA LEU A 359 2.37 -15.84 11.69
C LEU A 359 2.30 -15.76 13.22
N ALA A 360 1.13 -15.44 13.79
CA ALA A 360 0.98 -15.43 15.26
C ALA A 360 1.19 -16.85 15.83
N THR A 361 0.69 -17.87 15.15
CA THR A 361 0.88 -19.27 15.58
C THR A 361 2.37 -19.66 15.52
N SER A 362 3.04 -19.36 14.42
CA SER A 362 4.44 -19.75 14.23
C SER A 362 5.43 -18.87 14.98
N LEU A 363 5.19 -17.56 15.06
CA LEU A 363 6.19 -16.56 15.50
C LEU A 363 5.74 -15.75 16.73
N GLY A 364 4.44 -15.69 16.97
CA GLY A 364 3.86 -14.94 18.09
C GLY A 364 3.21 -13.62 17.72
N ALA A 365 3.46 -13.07 16.53
CA ALA A 365 2.81 -11.84 16.08
C ALA A 365 2.51 -11.93 14.59
N GLY A 366 1.33 -11.45 14.21
CA GLY A 366 0.84 -11.55 12.83
C GLY A 366 1.16 -10.32 12.00
N ALA A 367 2.44 -9.97 11.88
CA ALA A 367 2.86 -8.73 11.21
C ALA A 367 4.19 -8.93 10.49
N ALA A 368 4.51 -8.01 9.57
CA ALA A 368 5.80 -7.98 8.90
C ALA A 368 6.93 -7.85 9.92
N THR A 369 8.01 -8.61 9.74
CA THR A 369 9.07 -8.71 10.73
C THR A 369 10.11 -7.60 10.65
N ASN A 370 10.20 -6.90 9.52
CA ASN A 370 11.26 -5.94 9.26
C ASN A 370 10.69 -4.62 8.73
N SER A 371 11.57 -3.68 8.41
CA SER A 371 11.21 -2.37 7.87
C SER A 371 11.47 -2.31 6.37
N LEU A 372 10.70 -1.49 5.65
CA LEU A 372 10.87 -1.28 4.21
C LEU A 372 12.28 -0.79 3.89
N ALA A 373 12.83 0.09 4.73
CA ALA A 373 14.17 0.65 4.53
C ALA A 373 15.28 -0.42 4.55
N GLN A 374 14.99 -1.60 5.08
CA GLN A 374 15.97 -2.70 5.13
C GLN A 374 15.99 -3.53 3.83
N MET A 375 14.96 -3.38 2.98
CA MET A 375 14.86 -4.19 1.76
C MET A 375 16.05 -4.05 0.81
N PRO A 376 16.60 -2.85 0.57
CA PRO A 376 17.75 -2.74 -0.35
C PRO A 376 19.01 -3.51 0.08
N GLY A 377 19.10 -3.89 1.35
CA GLY A 377 20.26 -4.63 1.89
C GLY A 377 20.19 -6.14 1.74
N MET A 378 19.10 -6.69 1.20
CA MET A 378 19.00 -8.14 1.03
C MET A 378 19.85 -8.66 -0.12
N ASP A 379 20.29 -9.91 -0.03
CA ASP A 379 21.03 -10.61 -1.09
C ASP A 379 20.09 -11.42 -1.99
N VAL A 380 18.96 -11.85 -1.42
CA VAL A 380 17.95 -12.64 -2.12
C VAL A 380 16.57 -12.11 -1.76
N LEU A 381 15.79 -11.83 -2.79
CA LEU A 381 14.37 -11.52 -2.68
C LEU A 381 13.58 -12.74 -3.14
N PHE A 382 12.78 -13.34 -2.24
CA PHE A 382 11.82 -14.35 -2.63
C PHE A 382 10.41 -13.71 -2.59
N LEU A 383 9.87 -13.42 -3.75
CA LEU A 383 8.56 -12.79 -3.90
C LEU A 383 7.52 -13.87 -4.16
N PHE A 384 6.51 -13.98 -3.29
CA PHE A 384 5.54 -15.08 -3.33
C PHE A 384 4.11 -14.52 -3.39
N GLY A 385 3.39 -14.81 -4.46
CA GLY A 385 1.97 -14.45 -4.59
C GLY A 385 1.70 -12.96 -4.44
N SER A 386 2.54 -12.12 -5.05
CA SER A 386 2.45 -10.67 -4.91
C SER A 386 2.91 -9.97 -6.19
N ASN A 387 2.22 -8.88 -6.53
CA ASN A 387 2.60 -8.05 -7.68
C ASN A 387 2.81 -6.60 -7.19
N PRO A 388 3.93 -6.34 -6.49
CA PRO A 388 4.13 -5.02 -5.86
C PRO A 388 4.26 -3.87 -6.86
N THR A 389 4.68 -4.11 -8.10
CA THR A 389 4.76 -3.04 -9.11
C THR A 389 3.39 -2.46 -9.42
N GLU A 390 2.32 -3.19 -9.14
CA GLU A 390 0.95 -2.71 -9.35
C GLU A 390 0.24 -2.42 -8.03
N ALA A 391 0.27 -3.37 -7.08
CA ALA A 391 -0.49 -3.23 -5.83
C ALA A 391 0.21 -2.32 -4.81
N HIS A 392 1.55 -2.26 -4.81
CA HIS A 392 2.35 -1.49 -3.84
C HIS A 392 3.51 -0.80 -4.55
N PRO A 393 3.25 0.15 -5.47
CA PRO A 393 4.32 0.68 -6.33
C PRO A 393 5.52 1.27 -5.56
N ILE A 394 5.30 1.86 -4.40
CA ILE A 394 6.42 2.45 -3.63
C ILE A 394 7.24 1.36 -2.93
N VAL A 395 6.60 0.29 -2.43
CA VAL A 395 7.37 -0.87 -1.95
C VAL A 395 8.23 -1.43 -3.09
N SER A 396 7.66 -1.49 -4.31
CA SER A 396 8.41 -2.02 -5.46
C SER A 396 9.70 -1.24 -5.73
N LEU A 397 9.77 0.05 -5.38
CA LEU A 397 11.00 0.83 -5.56
C LEU A 397 12.13 0.30 -4.66
N TYR A 398 11.82 -0.09 -3.43
CA TYR A 398 12.79 -0.71 -2.53
C TYR A 398 13.27 -2.06 -3.07
N LEU A 399 12.34 -2.85 -3.62
CA LEU A 399 12.69 -4.16 -4.20
C LEU A 399 13.55 -3.97 -5.47
N LYS A 400 13.20 -3.00 -6.30
CA LYS A 400 13.98 -2.65 -7.50
C LYS A 400 15.39 -2.19 -7.12
N GLU A 401 15.50 -1.43 -6.04
CA GLU A 401 16.80 -1.00 -5.52
C GLU A 401 17.65 -2.21 -5.09
N ALA A 402 17.05 -3.17 -4.37
CA ALA A 402 17.75 -4.41 -4.00
C ALA A 402 18.25 -5.15 -5.24
N ILE A 403 17.40 -5.29 -6.26
CA ILE A 403 17.78 -5.95 -7.53
C ILE A 403 18.92 -5.19 -8.20
N SER A 404 18.87 -3.86 -8.26
CA SER A 404 19.94 -3.01 -8.80
C SER A 404 21.25 -3.19 -8.03
N ASN A 405 21.17 -3.46 -6.73
CA ASN A 405 22.33 -3.69 -5.89
C ASN A 405 22.87 -5.13 -6.01
N GLY A 406 22.24 -5.96 -6.86
CA GLY A 406 22.72 -7.32 -7.13
C GLY A 406 21.94 -8.44 -6.45
N ALA A 407 20.84 -8.14 -5.76
CA ALA A 407 20.04 -9.18 -5.13
C ALA A 407 19.48 -10.15 -6.18
N LYS A 408 19.51 -11.44 -5.87
CA LYS A 408 18.87 -12.48 -6.71
C LYS A 408 17.36 -12.43 -6.47
N LEU A 409 16.61 -12.66 -7.54
CA LEU A 409 15.15 -12.57 -7.51
C LEU A 409 14.53 -13.94 -7.80
N ILE A 410 13.81 -14.48 -6.82
CA ILE A 410 12.99 -15.68 -6.95
C ILE A 410 11.53 -15.22 -6.92
N VAL A 411 10.72 -15.62 -7.89
CA VAL A 411 9.30 -15.27 -7.93
C VAL A 411 8.47 -16.54 -8.01
N SER A 412 7.48 -16.66 -7.13
CA SER A 412 6.47 -17.71 -7.22
C SER A 412 5.11 -17.05 -7.46
N ASP A 413 4.61 -17.12 -8.67
CA ASP A 413 3.36 -16.47 -9.08
C ASP A 413 2.86 -17.15 -10.36
N PRO A 414 1.56 -17.47 -10.46
CA PRO A 414 1.02 -18.05 -11.70
C PRO A 414 0.98 -17.07 -12.88
N ARG A 415 1.09 -15.77 -12.62
CA ARG A 415 1.08 -14.73 -13.67
C ARG A 415 2.50 -14.25 -13.98
N LYS A 416 2.73 -13.88 -15.24
CA LYS A 416 4.01 -13.30 -15.66
C LYS A 416 4.02 -11.80 -15.37
N THR A 417 4.27 -11.46 -14.10
CA THR A 417 4.32 -10.08 -13.63
C THR A 417 5.64 -9.41 -14.04
N TRP A 418 5.76 -8.08 -13.82
CA TRP A 418 7.02 -7.36 -14.07
C TRP A 418 8.20 -8.02 -13.35
N MET A 419 8.00 -8.46 -12.12
CA MET A 419 9.04 -9.13 -11.33
C MET A 419 9.32 -10.54 -11.89
N ALA A 420 8.29 -11.28 -12.30
CA ALA A 420 8.46 -12.62 -12.87
C ALA A 420 9.27 -12.59 -14.16
N GLU A 421 9.06 -11.55 -15.00
CA GLU A 421 9.83 -11.39 -16.25
C GLU A 421 11.33 -11.19 -15.99
N ARG A 422 11.69 -10.69 -14.83
CA ARG A 422 13.07 -10.34 -14.48
C ARG A 422 13.69 -11.27 -13.45
N ALA A 423 12.94 -12.32 -13.06
CA ALA A 423 13.38 -13.24 -12.03
C ALA A 423 14.57 -14.10 -12.48
N ASP A 424 15.50 -14.35 -11.58
CA ASP A 424 16.53 -15.38 -11.78
C ASP A 424 15.86 -16.76 -11.83
N VAL A 425 14.82 -16.95 -10.98
CA VAL A 425 14.00 -18.18 -11.01
C VAL A 425 12.52 -17.77 -10.92
N TRP A 426 11.74 -18.10 -11.93
CA TRP A 426 10.28 -17.90 -11.89
C TRP A 426 9.60 -19.25 -11.82
N MET A 427 8.90 -19.49 -10.71
CA MET A 427 8.11 -20.71 -10.47
C MET A 427 6.64 -20.39 -10.67
N ASN A 428 6.11 -20.70 -11.86
CA ASN A 428 4.72 -20.42 -12.25
C ASN A 428 3.79 -21.55 -11.78
N LEU A 429 3.58 -21.62 -10.49
CA LEU A 429 2.82 -22.68 -9.84
C LEU A 429 1.33 -22.64 -10.19
N LYS A 430 0.68 -23.79 -10.13
CA LYS A 430 -0.78 -23.90 -10.24
C LYS A 430 -1.41 -23.21 -9.03
N PRO A 431 -2.46 -22.37 -9.23
CA PRO A 431 -3.17 -21.79 -8.08
C PRO A 431 -3.60 -22.86 -7.07
N GLY A 432 -3.40 -22.58 -5.79
CA GLY A 432 -3.76 -23.48 -4.69
C GLY A 432 -2.69 -24.49 -4.30
N SER A 433 -1.51 -24.49 -4.97
CA SER A 433 -0.45 -25.47 -4.69
C SER A 433 0.69 -24.90 -3.81
N ASN A 434 0.44 -23.82 -3.07
CA ASN A 434 1.45 -23.14 -2.27
C ASN A 434 2.17 -24.06 -1.28
N ILE A 435 1.42 -24.85 -0.50
CA ILE A 435 2.00 -25.73 0.54
C ILE A 435 2.88 -26.80 -0.10
N ALA A 436 2.41 -27.40 -1.21
CA ALA A 436 3.21 -28.41 -1.91
C ALA A 436 4.56 -27.82 -2.37
N LEU A 437 4.54 -26.61 -2.93
CA LEU A 437 5.79 -25.96 -3.38
C LEU A 437 6.71 -25.64 -2.20
N LEU A 438 6.17 -25.05 -1.13
CA LEU A 438 6.97 -24.69 0.04
C LEU A 438 7.54 -25.94 0.74
N ASN A 439 6.74 -26.99 0.90
CA ASN A 439 7.24 -28.27 1.46
C ASN A 439 8.35 -28.87 0.58
N GLY A 440 8.17 -28.80 -0.75
CA GLY A 440 9.19 -29.28 -1.68
C GLY A 440 10.51 -28.50 -1.56
N LEU A 441 10.42 -27.17 -1.46
CA LEU A 441 11.61 -26.32 -1.27
C LEU A 441 12.33 -26.70 0.03
N ILE A 442 11.57 -26.83 1.12
CA ILE A 442 12.12 -27.17 2.44
C ILE A 442 12.74 -28.57 2.40
N ASN A 443 12.08 -29.53 1.74
CA ASN A 443 12.63 -30.88 1.62
C ASN A 443 13.98 -30.89 0.89
N VAL A 444 14.07 -30.16 -0.24
CA VAL A 444 15.34 -30.03 -0.97
C VAL A 444 16.43 -29.44 -0.05
N ILE A 445 16.09 -28.43 0.72
CA ILE A 445 17.03 -27.78 1.65
C ILE A 445 17.53 -28.80 2.68
N ILE A 446 16.62 -29.56 3.31
CA ILE A 446 16.98 -30.52 4.36
C ILE A 446 17.76 -31.72 3.77
N GLU A 447 17.33 -32.25 2.62
CA GLU A 447 18.02 -33.38 1.99
C GLU A 447 19.46 -33.07 1.61
N ASN A 448 19.76 -31.80 1.32
CA ASN A 448 21.10 -31.37 0.95
C ASN A 448 21.92 -30.81 2.12
N GLY A 449 21.33 -30.78 3.32
CA GLY A 449 22.03 -30.27 4.51
C GLY A 449 22.23 -28.74 4.47
N TRP A 450 21.36 -28.02 3.79
CA TRP A 450 21.45 -26.55 3.63
C TRP A 450 20.70 -25.78 4.74
N GLU A 451 20.03 -26.47 5.65
CA GLU A 451 19.29 -25.83 6.76
C GLU A 451 20.25 -25.22 7.78
N ASN A 452 19.81 -24.20 8.47
CA ASN A 452 20.59 -23.55 9.54
C ASN A 452 20.37 -24.31 10.87
N LYS A 453 21.20 -25.34 11.10
CA LYS A 453 21.06 -26.26 12.25
C LYS A 453 21.20 -25.53 13.59
N GLU A 454 22.13 -24.55 13.67
CA GLU A 454 22.32 -23.79 14.91
C GLU A 454 21.09 -22.95 15.26
N PHE A 455 20.54 -22.23 14.28
CA PHE A 455 19.34 -21.45 14.49
C PHE A 455 18.16 -22.34 14.91
N ILE A 456 17.98 -23.45 14.19
CA ILE A 456 16.89 -24.40 14.48
C ILE A 456 16.98 -24.89 15.93
N ALA A 457 18.17 -25.31 16.36
CA ALA A 457 18.38 -25.86 17.71
C ALA A 457 18.13 -24.81 18.80
N LYS A 458 18.51 -23.57 18.57
CA LYS A 458 18.45 -22.52 19.60
C LYS A 458 17.13 -21.73 19.63
N ARG A 459 16.48 -21.59 18.48
CA ARG A 459 15.41 -20.60 18.32
C ARG A 459 14.04 -21.20 18.01
N THR A 460 13.95 -22.54 17.81
CA THR A 460 12.71 -23.16 17.32
C THR A 460 12.35 -24.44 18.08
N GLU A 461 11.10 -24.91 17.89
CA GLU A 461 10.61 -26.20 18.36
C GLU A 461 9.87 -26.90 17.22
N ASP A 462 9.69 -28.23 17.36
CA ASP A 462 8.90 -29.08 16.45
C ASP A 462 9.56 -29.29 15.07
N PHE A 463 10.90 -29.20 14.97
CA PHE A 463 11.61 -29.40 13.71
C PHE A 463 11.49 -30.85 13.19
N ASP A 464 11.56 -31.83 14.08
CA ASP A 464 11.50 -33.23 13.66
C ASP A 464 10.16 -33.57 12.99
N GLU A 465 9.07 -32.97 13.47
CA GLU A 465 7.74 -33.15 12.86
C GLU A 465 7.68 -32.54 11.46
N LEU A 466 8.25 -31.35 11.30
CA LEU A 466 8.33 -30.71 9.98
C LEU A 466 9.18 -31.57 9.04
N LYS A 467 10.35 -32.01 9.48
CA LYS A 467 11.28 -32.80 8.67
C LYS A 467 10.58 -34.07 8.16
N ALA A 468 9.87 -34.77 9.06
CA ALA A 468 9.12 -35.95 8.66
C ALA A 468 8.02 -35.66 7.63
N LYS A 469 7.32 -34.52 7.82
CA LYS A 469 6.23 -34.13 6.92
C LYS A 469 6.76 -33.80 5.52
N VAL A 470 7.79 -32.91 5.42
CA VAL A 470 8.29 -32.49 4.12
C VAL A 470 8.96 -33.63 3.35
N ALA A 471 9.45 -34.67 4.03
CA ALA A 471 10.02 -35.86 3.36
C ALA A 471 8.99 -36.57 2.47
N GLU A 472 7.69 -36.37 2.72
CA GLU A 472 6.61 -36.87 1.86
C GLU A 472 6.51 -36.12 0.53
N TYR A 473 7.18 -34.98 0.40
CA TYR A 473 7.08 -34.06 -0.75
C TYR A 473 8.36 -34.12 -1.59
N ASP A 474 8.60 -35.28 -2.20
CA ASP A 474 9.73 -35.43 -3.11
C ASP A 474 9.47 -34.63 -4.40
N LEU A 475 10.51 -34.46 -5.21
CA LEU A 475 10.44 -33.65 -6.42
C LEU A 475 9.41 -34.17 -7.43
N ASP A 476 9.21 -35.50 -7.55
CA ASP A 476 8.20 -36.03 -8.45
C ASP A 476 6.79 -35.60 -8.04
N ARG A 477 6.50 -35.72 -6.74
CA ARG A 477 5.20 -35.31 -6.19
C ARG A 477 4.97 -33.80 -6.33
N VAL A 478 6.00 -33.02 -5.99
CA VAL A 478 5.87 -31.55 -6.03
C VAL A 478 5.69 -31.04 -7.46
N GLU A 479 6.47 -31.59 -8.40
CA GLU A 479 6.36 -31.23 -9.82
C GLU A 479 4.94 -31.52 -10.35
N LYS A 480 4.40 -32.68 -9.98
CA LYS A 480 3.04 -33.08 -10.37
C LYS A 480 1.97 -32.15 -9.79
N LEU A 481 2.08 -31.82 -8.49
CA LEU A 481 1.09 -31.01 -7.79
C LEU A 481 1.14 -29.55 -8.23
N THR A 482 2.33 -29.02 -8.45
CA THR A 482 2.52 -27.57 -8.67
C THR A 482 2.66 -27.18 -10.13
N GLY A 483 3.10 -28.11 -10.98
CA GLY A 483 3.44 -27.80 -12.38
C GLY A 483 4.77 -27.08 -12.53
N VAL A 484 5.53 -26.92 -11.46
CA VAL A 484 6.84 -26.24 -11.48
C VAL A 484 7.94 -27.26 -11.74
N ALA A 485 8.80 -27.03 -12.73
CA ALA A 485 9.89 -27.93 -13.07
C ALA A 485 10.86 -28.08 -11.89
N ARG A 486 11.32 -29.33 -11.67
CA ARG A 486 12.20 -29.65 -10.53
C ARG A 486 13.48 -28.82 -10.53
N GLU A 487 14.01 -28.51 -11.69
CA GLU A 487 15.24 -27.71 -11.79
C GLU A 487 15.04 -26.31 -11.18
N LYS A 488 13.87 -25.74 -11.38
CA LYS A 488 13.51 -24.44 -10.77
C LYS A 488 13.37 -24.55 -9.25
N ILE A 489 12.75 -25.62 -8.79
CA ILE A 489 12.58 -25.87 -7.33
C ILE A 489 13.94 -25.98 -6.66
N ILE A 490 14.83 -26.79 -7.24
CA ILE A 490 16.20 -26.99 -6.72
C ILE A 490 16.96 -25.65 -6.71
N GLU A 491 16.91 -24.91 -7.81
CA GLU A 491 17.64 -23.64 -7.93
C GLU A 491 17.09 -22.58 -6.95
N ALA A 492 15.79 -22.49 -6.80
CA ALA A 492 15.18 -21.57 -5.84
C ALA A 492 15.58 -21.93 -4.40
N ALA A 493 15.53 -23.23 -4.06
CA ALA A 493 15.93 -23.72 -2.73
C ALA A 493 17.40 -23.42 -2.45
N ARG A 494 18.28 -23.69 -3.44
CA ARG A 494 19.72 -23.43 -3.30
C ARG A 494 19.98 -21.93 -3.11
N THR A 495 19.39 -21.10 -3.95
CA THR A 495 19.59 -19.65 -3.93
C THR A 495 19.17 -19.07 -2.58
N TYR A 496 17.99 -19.46 -2.10
CA TYR A 496 17.47 -18.94 -0.82
C TYR A 496 18.30 -19.44 0.36
N ALA A 497 18.62 -20.73 0.39
CA ALA A 497 19.31 -21.35 1.54
C ALA A 497 20.75 -20.84 1.71
N HIS A 498 21.43 -20.47 0.63
CA HIS A 498 22.83 -20.02 0.68
C HIS A 498 22.96 -18.52 0.81
N ALA A 499 21.87 -17.78 0.89
CA ALA A 499 21.90 -16.32 1.07
C ALA A 499 22.39 -15.97 2.47
N ASP A 500 23.19 -14.91 2.59
CA ASP A 500 23.48 -14.34 3.91
C ASP A 500 22.22 -13.62 4.43
N LYS A 501 21.57 -12.83 3.57
CA LYS A 501 20.37 -12.06 3.93
C LYS A 501 19.29 -12.28 2.88
N ALA A 502 18.24 -12.99 3.24
CA ALA A 502 17.10 -13.22 2.35
C ALA A 502 15.81 -12.75 2.99
N MET A 503 14.94 -12.13 2.20
CA MET A 503 13.59 -11.75 2.63
C MET A 503 12.57 -12.47 1.78
N ILE A 504 11.53 -12.97 2.45
CA ILE A 504 10.31 -13.43 1.76
C ILE A 504 9.31 -12.28 1.80
N VAL A 505 8.87 -11.84 0.62
CA VAL A 505 7.86 -10.78 0.49
C VAL A 505 6.65 -11.43 -0.15
N TYR A 506 5.49 -11.32 0.50
CA TYR A 506 4.29 -11.98 -0.04
C TYR A 506 3.05 -11.10 0.05
N GLY A 507 2.05 -11.47 -0.73
CA GLY A 507 0.78 -10.76 -0.79
C GLY A 507 -0.43 -11.68 -0.71
N LEU A 508 -1.55 -11.21 -1.24
CA LEU A 508 -2.83 -11.91 -1.16
C LEU A 508 -2.86 -13.22 -1.97
N GLY A 509 -1.92 -13.42 -2.89
CA GLY A 509 -1.77 -14.71 -3.59
C GLY A 509 -1.39 -15.86 -2.66
N VAL A 510 -0.99 -15.55 -1.42
CA VAL A 510 -0.73 -16.54 -0.37
C VAL A 510 -1.97 -16.71 0.51
N THR A 511 -2.62 -15.62 0.89
CA THR A 511 -3.66 -15.64 1.93
C THR A 511 -5.07 -15.93 1.43
N GLU A 512 -5.39 -15.57 0.20
CA GLU A 512 -6.76 -15.71 -0.33
C GLU A 512 -7.00 -17.09 -0.97
N HIS A 513 -6.71 -18.13 -0.17
CA HIS A 513 -6.94 -19.54 -0.50
C HIS A 513 -7.61 -20.21 0.70
N ARG A 514 -8.29 -21.34 0.46
CA ARG A 514 -8.86 -22.10 1.59
C ARG A 514 -7.78 -22.67 2.52
N THR A 515 -6.51 -22.58 2.14
CA THR A 515 -5.37 -22.93 2.98
C THR A 515 -4.56 -21.69 3.40
N GLY A 516 -5.18 -20.50 3.35
CA GLY A 516 -4.44 -19.24 3.52
C GLY A 516 -3.63 -19.17 4.80
N THR A 517 -4.20 -19.59 5.93
CA THR A 517 -3.49 -19.57 7.22
C THR A 517 -2.31 -20.55 7.20
N GLU A 518 -2.52 -21.75 6.69
CA GLU A 518 -1.45 -22.73 6.57
C GLU A 518 -0.38 -22.30 5.57
N ASN A 519 -0.77 -21.61 4.50
CA ASN A 519 0.20 -21.02 3.55
C ASN A 519 1.14 -20.03 4.27
N ALA A 520 0.61 -19.20 5.16
CA ALA A 520 1.44 -18.27 5.93
C ALA A 520 2.37 -19.00 6.89
N MET A 521 1.88 -20.09 7.53
CA MET A 521 2.72 -20.94 8.37
C MET A 521 3.84 -21.61 7.56
N ALA A 522 3.54 -22.07 6.35
CA ALA A 522 4.54 -22.70 5.47
C ALA A 522 5.64 -21.72 5.05
N ILE A 523 5.27 -20.44 4.83
CA ILE A 523 6.26 -19.37 4.58
C ILE A 523 7.15 -19.18 5.81
N ALA A 524 6.55 -19.17 7.01
CA ALA A 524 7.33 -19.08 8.25
C ALA A 524 8.28 -20.25 8.38
N ASN A 525 7.81 -21.47 8.07
CA ASN A 525 8.67 -22.67 8.07
C ASN A 525 9.92 -22.45 7.21
N LEU A 526 9.77 -21.95 6.00
CA LEU A 526 10.91 -21.76 5.08
C LEU A 526 11.91 -20.75 5.67
N ALA A 527 11.43 -19.63 6.18
CA ALA A 527 12.30 -18.63 6.79
C ALA A 527 13.04 -19.19 8.01
N LEU A 528 12.35 -19.97 8.84
CA LEU A 528 12.92 -20.55 10.06
C LEU A 528 13.96 -21.63 9.75
N VAL A 529 13.72 -22.48 8.76
CA VAL A 529 14.65 -23.55 8.37
C VAL A 529 16.01 -22.99 7.98
N CYS A 530 16.01 -21.83 7.35
CA CYS A 530 17.24 -21.16 6.88
C CYS A 530 17.74 -20.08 7.84
N GLY A 531 17.04 -19.81 8.94
CA GLY A 531 17.44 -18.78 9.90
C GLY A 531 17.35 -17.37 9.33
N GLN A 532 16.50 -17.16 8.33
CA GLN A 532 16.38 -15.86 7.65
C GLN A 532 15.30 -15.00 8.34
N ILE A 533 15.50 -14.71 9.62
CA ILE A 533 14.58 -13.92 10.41
C ILE A 533 15.31 -13.37 11.65
N GLY A 534 14.90 -12.23 12.16
CA GLY A 534 15.46 -11.65 13.38
C GLY A 534 16.70 -10.81 13.18
N ARG A 535 17.05 -10.48 11.94
CA ARG A 535 18.20 -9.62 11.59
C ARG A 535 17.76 -8.59 10.54
N PRO A 536 18.42 -7.44 10.45
CA PRO A 536 18.14 -6.49 9.36
C PRO A 536 18.31 -7.14 7.98
N SER A 537 17.42 -6.80 7.07
CA SER A 537 17.42 -7.26 5.67
C SER A 537 17.15 -8.76 5.50
N THR A 538 16.58 -9.39 6.53
CA THR A 538 16.03 -10.75 6.46
C THR A 538 14.54 -10.69 6.78
N GLY A 539 13.92 -11.84 6.98
CA GLY A 539 12.56 -11.92 7.52
C GLY A 539 11.45 -12.09 6.51
N ILE A 540 10.24 -11.78 6.98
CA ILE A 540 8.99 -12.01 6.26
C ILE A 540 8.22 -10.70 6.19
N MET A 541 7.93 -10.25 4.97
CA MET A 541 7.20 -9.00 4.71
C MET A 541 5.88 -9.31 4.04
N ALA A 542 4.82 -9.40 4.83
CA ALA A 542 3.45 -9.50 4.32
C ALA A 542 3.00 -8.11 3.86
N LEU A 543 2.81 -7.93 2.56
CA LEU A 543 2.44 -6.63 2.01
C LEU A 543 0.96 -6.35 2.24
N ARG A 544 0.66 -5.52 3.23
CA ARG A 544 -0.71 -5.17 3.60
C ARG A 544 -1.39 -4.40 2.46
N GLY A 545 -2.59 -4.84 2.08
CA GLY A 545 -3.30 -4.25 0.95
C GLY A 545 -3.76 -2.83 1.20
N GLN A 546 -4.59 -2.65 2.21
CA GLN A 546 -5.21 -1.35 2.47
C GLN A 546 -4.40 -0.51 3.46
N ASN A 547 -4.63 0.81 3.42
CA ASN A 547 -3.83 1.82 4.12
C ASN A 547 -3.71 1.58 5.63
N ASN A 548 -4.79 1.13 6.28
CA ASN A 548 -4.78 0.91 7.73
C ASN A 548 -5.19 -0.50 8.10
N VAL A 549 -4.93 -1.49 7.24
CA VAL A 549 -5.35 -2.87 7.57
C VAL A 549 -4.56 -3.44 8.74
N GLN A 550 -3.31 -3.00 8.92
CA GLN A 550 -2.53 -3.40 10.09
C GLN A 550 -3.18 -2.81 11.35
N GLY A 551 -3.45 -1.51 11.35
CA GLY A 551 -4.04 -0.81 12.50
C GLY A 551 -5.44 -1.29 12.83
N ALA A 552 -6.26 -1.56 11.83
CA ALA A 552 -7.60 -2.11 12.05
C ALA A 552 -7.52 -3.43 12.83
N SER A 553 -6.56 -4.28 12.46
CA SER A 553 -6.37 -5.55 13.19
C SER A 553 -5.75 -5.32 14.57
N ASP A 554 -4.83 -4.36 14.69
CA ASP A 554 -4.18 -4.04 15.97
C ASP A 554 -5.18 -3.59 17.04
N LEU A 555 -6.26 -2.89 16.65
CA LEU A 555 -7.04 -2.09 17.59
C LEU A 555 -8.43 -2.64 17.90
N GLY A 556 -8.64 -3.94 17.67
CA GLY A 556 -9.71 -4.65 18.33
C GLY A 556 -10.98 -4.98 17.58
N PRO A 557 -11.25 -4.51 16.36
CA PRO A 557 -12.40 -5.06 15.64
C PRO A 557 -12.05 -6.44 15.04
N LEU A 558 -11.89 -7.37 15.96
CA LEU A 558 -11.67 -8.81 15.71
C LEU A 558 -12.50 -9.56 16.76
N PRO A 559 -13.24 -10.61 16.36
CA PRO A 559 -14.20 -11.22 17.29
C PRO A 559 -13.57 -11.97 18.48
N ALA A 560 -12.33 -12.41 18.36
CA ALA A 560 -11.68 -13.21 19.43
C ALA A 560 -10.73 -12.40 20.31
N THR A 561 -10.42 -11.15 19.93
CA THR A 561 -9.42 -10.36 20.66
C THR A 561 -9.88 -8.92 20.88
N LEU A 562 -9.48 -8.41 22.02
CA LEU A 562 -9.56 -6.99 22.38
C LEU A 562 -8.35 -6.25 21.77
N PRO A 563 -8.34 -4.90 21.76
CA PRO A 563 -7.22 -4.17 21.17
C PRO A 563 -5.86 -4.68 21.62
N GLY A 564 -4.92 -4.78 20.70
CA GLY A 564 -3.58 -5.30 20.94
C GLY A 564 -3.48 -6.82 20.86
N TYR A 565 -4.43 -7.46 20.17
CA TYR A 565 -4.46 -8.94 20.02
C TYR A 565 -4.59 -9.66 21.36
N GLN A 566 -5.22 -9.02 22.36
CA GLN A 566 -5.39 -9.55 23.70
C GLN A 566 -6.67 -10.40 23.75
N SER A 567 -6.54 -11.70 24.06
CA SER A 567 -7.64 -12.65 23.95
C SER A 567 -8.83 -12.31 24.86
N VAL A 568 -10.04 -12.37 24.32
CA VAL A 568 -11.26 -12.20 25.12
C VAL A 568 -11.45 -13.35 26.13
N THR A 569 -10.82 -14.52 25.89
CA THR A 569 -10.94 -15.66 26.84
C THR A 569 -10.05 -15.47 28.09
N ASP A 570 -9.08 -14.55 28.04
CA ASP A 570 -8.18 -14.31 29.18
C ASP A 570 -8.87 -13.38 30.18
N GLU A 571 -9.12 -13.89 31.38
CA GLU A 571 -9.81 -13.16 32.44
C GLU A 571 -9.08 -11.88 32.84
N LYS A 572 -7.75 -11.93 32.93
CA LYS A 572 -6.94 -10.75 33.31
C LYS A 572 -7.07 -9.65 32.27
N VAL A 573 -7.09 -10.04 30.99
CA VAL A 573 -7.29 -9.10 29.87
C VAL A 573 -8.68 -8.47 29.97
N ARG A 574 -9.72 -9.29 30.13
CA ARG A 574 -11.08 -8.75 30.26
C ARG A 574 -11.20 -7.80 31.45
N ASP A 575 -10.66 -8.18 32.61
CA ASP A 575 -10.70 -7.34 33.83
C ASP A 575 -10.08 -5.97 33.56
N LYS A 576 -8.96 -5.92 32.84
CA LYS A 576 -8.30 -4.66 32.50
C LYS A 576 -9.24 -3.77 31.66
N PHE A 577 -9.81 -4.31 30.60
CA PHE A 577 -10.71 -3.54 29.71
C PHE A 577 -12.04 -3.21 30.39
N GLU A 578 -12.62 -4.14 31.18
CA GLU A 578 -13.86 -3.89 31.92
C GLU A 578 -13.69 -2.76 32.92
N LYS A 579 -12.55 -2.72 33.59
CA LYS A 579 -12.24 -1.63 34.55
C LYS A 579 -12.15 -0.29 33.81
N ALA A 580 -11.45 -0.28 32.68
CA ALA A 580 -11.26 0.95 31.88
C ALA A 580 -12.55 1.45 31.24
N TRP A 581 -13.35 0.54 30.72
CA TRP A 581 -14.57 0.87 29.95
C TRP A 581 -15.84 0.93 30.83
N GLY A 582 -15.83 0.36 32.03
CA GLY A 582 -16.98 0.37 32.93
C GLY A 582 -18.12 -0.53 32.46
N ARG A 583 -17.84 -1.57 31.70
CA ARG A 583 -18.82 -2.53 31.22
C ARG A 583 -18.24 -3.94 31.22
N LYS A 584 -19.08 -4.93 31.46
CA LYS A 584 -18.71 -6.34 31.36
C LYS A 584 -18.54 -6.73 29.89
N ILE A 585 -17.53 -7.56 29.62
CA ILE A 585 -17.20 -8.04 28.28
C ILE A 585 -17.44 -9.55 28.25
N LYS A 586 -18.10 -10.02 27.19
CA LYS A 586 -18.33 -11.45 27.01
C LYS A 586 -17.03 -12.21 26.86
N LYS A 587 -16.96 -13.39 27.47
CA LYS A 587 -15.76 -14.23 27.46
C LYS A 587 -15.64 -15.10 26.20
N GLU A 588 -16.75 -15.30 25.50
CA GLU A 588 -16.80 -16.11 24.28
C GLU A 588 -16.44 -15.25 23.08
N PRO A 589 -15.57 -15.76 22.17
CA PRO A 589 -15.35 -15.06 20.90
C PRO A 589 -16.65 -14.81 20.13
N GLY A 590 -16.71 -13.70 19.44
CA GLY A 590 -17.85 -13.40 18.56
C GLY A 590 -17.73 -14.08 17.21
N LEU A 591 -18.69 -13.77 16.33
CA LEU A 591 -18.72 -14.25 14.95
C LEU A 591 -17.79 -13.42 14.06
N LYS A 592 -17.11 -14.09 13.13
CA LYS A 592 -16.38 -13.41 12.05
C LYS A 592 -17.41 -12.75 11.10
N SER A 593 -16.99 -11.73 10.35
CA SER A 593 -17.90 -11.03 9.43
C SER A 593 -18.60 -11.99 8.46
N VAL A 594 -17.84 -12.93 7.90
CA VAL A 594 -18.42 -13.93 6.98
C VAL A 594 -19.47 -14.82 7.70
N GLU A 595 -19.25 -15.11 8.98
CA GLU A 595 -20.20 -15.89 9.78
C GLU A 595 -21.45 -15.06 10.15
N MET A 596 -21.25 -13.75 10.41
CA MET A 596 -22.39 -12.85 10.66
C MET A 596 -23.30 -12.81 9.44
N LEU A 597 -22.73 -12.75 8.22
CA LEU A 597 -23.53 -12.79 6.99
C LEU A 597 -24.26 -14.12 6.84
N ASP A 598 -23.61 -15.25 7.16
CA ASP A 598 -24.28 -16.56 7.16
C ASP A 598 -25.50 -16.56 8.10
N GLU A 599 -25.35 -15.99 9.30
CA GLU A 599 -26.44 -15.94 10.28
C GLU A 599 -27.55 -14.96 9.87
N CYS A 600 -27.23 -13.92 9.07
CA CYS A 600 -28.25 -13.07 8.46
C CYS A 600 -29.15 -13.88 7.53
N VAL A 601 -28.57 -14.70 6.66
CA VAL A 601 -29.32 -15.56 5.73
C VAL A 601 -30.23 -16.54 6.49
N ARG A 602 -29.75 -17.00 7.65
CA ARG A 602 -30.53 -17.91 8.52
C ARG A 602 -31.60 -17.20 9.35
N GLY A 603 -31.66 -15.86 9.26
CA GLY A 603 -32.65 -15.06 10.01
C GLY A 603 -32.30 -14.90 11.48
N LYS A 604 -31.08 -15.23 11.87
CA LYS A 604 -30.63 -15.18 13.27
C LYS A 604 -29.88 -13.90 13.64
N PHE A 605 -29.25 -13.22 12.68
CA PHE A 605 -28.55 -11.97 12.92
C PHE A 605 -29.42 -10.81 12.47
N LYS A 606 -29.59 -9.80 13.31
CA LYS A 606 -30.66 -8.82 13.16
C LYS A 606 -30.21 -7.40 12.82
N GLY A 607 -29.06 -6.97 13.29
CA GLY A 607 -28.61 -5.59 13.07
C GLY A 607 -27.13 -5.49 12.81
N ILE A 608 -26.75 -4.69 11.82
CA ILE A 608 -25.32 -4.49 11.50
C ILE A 608 -25.05 -2.99 11.26
N PHE A 609 -23.96 -2.51 11.81
CA PHE A 609 -23.37 -1.22 11.45
C PHE A 609 -22.10 -1.49 10.63
N ILE A 610 -22.11 -1.08 9.36
CA ILE A 610 -20.98 -1.24 8.44
C ILE A 610 -20.31 0.12 8.29
N LEU A 611 -19.03 0.19 8.67
CA LEU A 611 -18.24 1.42 8.66
C LEU A 611 -17.18 1.35 7.57
N GLY A 612 -17.41 2.07 6.47
CA GLY A 612 -16.41 2.25 5.41
C GLY A 612 -16.04 0.97 4.63
N GLU A 613 -17.01 0.06 4.46
CA GLU A 613 -16.80 -1.22 3.79
C GLU A 613 -17.91 -1.50 2.79
N ASP A 614 -17.59 -2.23 1.72
CA ASP A 614 -18.54 -2.48 0.63
C ASP A 614 -18.64 -3.98 0.30
N PRO A 615 -19.10 -4.81 1.26
CA PRO A 615 -19.16 -6.27 1.02
C PRO A 615 -20.02 -6.67 -0.18
N ALA A 616 -21.03 -5.89 -0.57
CA ALA A 616 -21.87 -6.21 -1.73
C ALA A 616 -21.14 -6.10 -3.07
N GLN A 617 -19.89 -5.63 -3.07
CA GLN A 617 -19.00 -5.65 -4.24
C GLN A 617 -17.72 -6.46 -3.97
N THR A 618 -17.17 -6.36 -2.76
CA THR A 618 -15.82 -6.88 -2.48
C THR A 618 -15.79 -8.31 -1.95
N ASP A 619 -16.86 -8.78 -1.33
CA ASP A 619 -16.88 -10.13 -0.77
C ASP A 619 -17.20 -11.16 -1.87
N PRO A 620 -16.82 -12.43 -1.67
CA PRO A 620 -17.05 -13.44 -2.69
C PRO A 620 -18.50 -13.92 -2.69
N ASP A 621 -18.88 -14.62 -3.74
CA ASP A 621 -20.24 -15.20 -3.84
C ASP A 621 -21.29 -14.13 -3.55
N LEU A 622 -21.32 -13.09 -4.39
CA LEU A 622 -22.16 -11.91 -4.16
C LEU A 622 -23.66 -12.25 -4.04
N THR A 623 -24.11 -13.36 -4.63
CA THR A 623 -25.51 -13.80 -4.47
C THR A 623 -25.80 -14.06 -3.00
N HIS A 624 -24.91 -14.76 -2.30
CA HIS A 624 -25.05 -15.05 -0.87
C HIS A 624 -24.97 -13.75 -0.04
N VAL A 625 -23.98 -12.91 -0.33
CA VAL A 625 -23.77 -11.66 0.41
C VAL A 625 -24.99 -10.73 0.29
N ARG A 626 -25.51 -10.58 -0.93
CA ARG A 626 -26.68 -9.71 -1.16
C ARG A 626 -27.91 -10.23 -0.44
N LYS A 627 -28.11 -11.55 -0.47
CA LYS A 627 -29.20 -12.18 0.28
C LYS A 627 -29.07 -11.90 1.79
N ALA A 628 -27.84 -11.96 2.32
CA ALA A 628 -27.59 -11.66 3.74
C ALA A 628 -27.97 -10.22 4.07
N LEU A 629 -27.55 -9.27 3.23
CA LEU A 629 -27.85 -7.84 3.46
C LEU A 629 -29.34 -7.53 3.32
N GLU A 630 -30.04 -8.23 2.44
CA GLU A 630 -31.51 -8.13 2.29
C GLU A 630 -32.26 -8.71 3.49
N SER A 631 -31.66 -9.69 4.17
CA SER A 631 -32.31 -10.44 5.26
C SER A 631 -32.17 -9.77 6.63
N VAL A 632 -31.16 -8.92 6.83
CA VAL A 632 -30.94 -8.27 8.13
C VAL A 632 -32.07 -7.26 8.40
N GLU A 633 -32.56 -7.22 9.65
CA GLU A 633 -33.69 -6.35 9.98
C GLU A 633 -33.37 -4.87 10.02
N PHE A 634 -32.12 -4.53 10.33
CA PHE A 634 -31.69 -3.12 10.37
C PHE A 634 -30.22 -3.01 9.99
N LEU A 635 -29.96 -2.26 8.92
CA LEU A 635 -28.62 -2.08 8.37
C LEU A 635 -28.28 -0.59 8.31
N VAL A 636 -27.20 -0.21 8.99
CA VAL A 636 -26.63 1.14 8.92
C VAL A 636 -25.30 1.04 8.16
N VAL A 637 -25.11 1.89 7.16
CA VAL A 637 -23.84 1.96 6.42
C VAL A 637 -23.33 3.40 6.49
N GLN A 638 -22.08 3.56 6.93
CA GLN A 638 -21.42 4.86 6.90
C GLN A 638 -20.34 4.83 5.83
N ASP A 639 -20.47 5.70 4.83
CA ASP A 639 -19.54 5.73 3.71
C ASP A 639 -19.49 7.14 3.11
N ILE A 640 -18.46 7.41 2.30
CA ILE A 640 -18.32 8.72 1.64
C ILE A 640 -19.09 8.79 0.31
N PHE A 641 -19.41 7.63 -0.28
CA PHE A 641 -20.14 7.54 -1.55
C PHE A 641 -21.23 6.46 -1.45
N HIS A 642 -22.20 6.56 -2.33
CA HIS A 642 -23.12 5.44 -2.56
C HIS A 642 -22.32 4.28 -3.16
N THR A 643 -22.53 3.08 -2.62
CA THR A 643 -21.85 1.85 -3.04
C THR A 643 -22.89 0.76 -3.28
N GLU A 644 -22.43 -0.40 -3.71
CA GLU A 644 -23.34 -1.55 -3.85
C GLU A 644 -23.97 -1.91 -2.50
N THR A 645 -23.24 -1.77 -1.41
CA THR A 645 -23.72 -2.07 -0.05
C THR A 645 -24.76 -1.05 0.42
N THR A 646 -24.57 0.24 0.11
CA THR A 646 -25.56 1.25 0.54
C THR A 646 -26.94 1.03 -0.04
N ARG A 647 -27.06 0.28 -1.14
CA ARG A 647 -28.38 -0.05 -1.73
C ARG A 647 -29.29 -0.81 -0.77
N PHE A 648 -28.70 -1.51 0.20
CA PHE A 648 -29.42 -2.33 1.17
C PHE A 648 -29.67 -1.62 2.51
N ALA A 649 -29.02 -0.47 2.73
CA ALA A 649 -29.04 0.21 4.02
C ALA A 649 -30.40 0.80 4.36
N ASP A 650 -30.78 0.74 5.64
CA ASP A 650 -31.93 1.47 6.18
C ASP A 650 -31.55 2.92 6.49
N VAL A 651 -30.29 3.14 6.94
CA VAL A 651 -29.75 4.47 7.19
C VAL A 651 -28.35 4.53 6.56
N ILE A 652 -28.09 5.59 5.81
CA ILE A 652 -26.74 5.89 5.29
C ILE A 652 -26.24 7.13 6.01
N LEU A 653 -25.10 6.97 6.70
CA LEU A 653 -24.45 8.09 7.39
C LEU A 653 -23.27 8.55 6.54
N PRO A 654 -23.11 9.86 6.31
CA PRO A 654 -21.95 10.32 5.53
C PRO A 654 -20.64 10.13 6.29
N GLY A 655 -19.62 9.67 5.59
CA GLY A 655 -18.29 9.50 6.13
C GLY A 655 -17.40 10.71 5.84
N ALA A 656 -16.25 10.78 6.51
CA ALA A 656 -15.23 11.77 6.28
C ALA A 656 -14.02 11.12 5.61
N SER A 657 -13.47 11.77 4.59
CA SER A 657 -12.22 11.27 3.97
C SER A 657 -11.03 11.54 4.90
N PHE A 658 -9.89 10.98 4.56
CA PHE A 658 -8.65 11.17 5.34
C PHE A 658 -8.23 12.64 5.43
N ALA A 659 -8.69 13.50 4.51
CA ALA A 659 -8.36 14.93 4.50
C ALA A 659 -9.22 15.72 5.50
N GLU A 660 -10.30 15.12 6.00
CA GLU A 660 -11.32 15.80 6.77
C GLU A 660 -11.25 15.52 8.27
N LYS A 661 -10.22 14.80 8.73
CA LYS A 661 -10.15 14.35 10.13
C LYS A 661 -8.71 14.13 10.60
N ASP A 662 -8.53 14.20 11.91
CA ASP A 662 -7.29 13.80 12.58
C ASP A 662 -7.37 12.33 13.00
N GLY A 663 -6.21 11.69 13.06
CA GLY A 663 -6.12 10.31 13.52
C GLY A 663 -4.75 9.73 13.23
N THR A 664 -4.69 8.40 13.20
CA THR A 664 -3.48 7.68 12.83
C THR A 664 -3.83 6.50 11.93
N PHE A 665 -2.87 6.10 11.08
CA PHE A 665 -2.88 4.83 10.35
C PHE A 665 -1.63 4.04 10.74
N THR A 666 -1.73 2.71 10.75
CA THR A 666 -0.57 1.83 10.94
C THR A 666 -0.31 1.09 9.63
N ASN A 667 0.87 1.31 9.05
CA ASN A 667 1.21 0.75 7.75
C ASN A 667 1.72 -0.71 7.84
N GLY A 668 2.08 -1.28 6.69
CA GLY A 668 2.50 -2.68 6.57
C GLY A 668 3.80 -3.02 7.30
N GLU A 669 4.64 -2.03 7.64
CA GLU A 669 5.84 -2.25 8.45
C GLU A 669 5.61 -1.96 9.93
N ARG A 670 4.35 -1.92 10.38
CA ARG A 670 3.95 -1.68 11.78
C ARG A 670 4.21 -0.23 12.24
N ARG A 671 4.29 0.71 11.29
CA ARG A 671 4.57 2.13 11.60
C ARG A 671 3.27 2.89 11.79
N ILE A 672 3.08 3.42 13.00
CA ILE A 672 1.92 4.25 13.36
C ILE A 672 2.25 5.67 12.93
N GLN A 673 1.40 6.27 12.10
CA GLN A 673 1.65 7.57 11.47
C GLN A 673 0.45 8.49 11.57
N ARG A 674 0.71 9.78 11.68
CA ARG A 674 -0.34 10.79 11.78
C ARG A 674 -1.12 10.95 10.47
N VAL A 675 -2.46 11.07 10.60
CA VAL A 675 -3.40 11.55 9.60
C VAL A 675 -3.85 12.92 10.12
N ARG A 676 -3.66 13.96 9.31
CA ARG A 676 -3.95 15.33 9.76
C ARG A 676 -5.10 15.94 8.98
N LYS A 677 -6.01 16.54 9.72
CA LYS A 677 -7.15 17.26 9.15
C LYS A 677 -6.66 18.44 8.33
N ALA A 678 -7.00 18.46 7.07
CA ALA A 678 -6.63 19.53 6.12
C ALA A 678 -7.80 20.46 5.85
N ILE A 679 -9.03 19.92 5.89
CA ILE A 679 -10.26 20.66 5.64
C ILE A 679 -11.33 20.22 6.66
N PRO A 680 -12.36 21.04 6.90
CA PRO A 680 -13.47 20.60 7.74
C PRO A 680 -14.22 19.42 7.11
N PRO A 681 -14.80 18.52 7.92
CA PRO A 681 -15.63 17.45 7.37
C PRO A 681 -16.78 18.02 6.53
N LEU A 682 -16.95 17.51 5.31
CA LEU A 682 -18.00 17.99 4.39
C LEU A 682 -19.40 17.80 4.97
N ALA A 683 -19.58 16.76 5.81
CA ALA A 683 -20.86 16.45 6.46
C ALA A 683 -20.96 16.99 7.88
N GLY A 684 -19.95 17.72 8.35
CA GLY A 684 -19.95 18.34 9.67
C GLY A 684 -19.40 17.49 10.82
N MET A 685 -19.26 16.17 10.62
CA MET A 685 -18.73 15.26 11.67
C MET A 685 -17.87 14.18 11.03
N ALA A 686 -16.86 13.74 11.76
CA ALA A 686 -16.08 12.55 11.42
C ALA A 686 -16.65 11.32 12.15
N GLU A 687 -16.25 10.15 11.70
CA GLU A 687 -16.77 8.88 12.21
C GLU A 687 -16.58 8.71 13.72
N TRP A 688 -15.46 9.19 14.28
CA TRP A 688 -15.24 9.07 15.72
C TRP A 688 -16.28 9.84 16.53
N GLU A 689 -16.70 11.01 16.04
CA GLU A 689 -17.73 11.81 16.67
C GLU A 689 -19.09 11.13 16.57
N VAL A 690 -19.38 10.53 15.42
CA VAL A 690 -20.64 9.81 15.17
C VAL A 690 -20.74 8.62 16.13
N LEU A 691 -19.66 7.85 16.29
CA LEU A 691 -19.64 6.69 17.20
C LEU A 691 -19.85 7.14 18.66
N CYS A 692 -19.25 8.24 19.08
CA CYS A 692 -19.45 8.78 20.42
C CYS A 692 -20.90 9.18 20.66
N LYS A 693 -21.52 9.87 19.71
CA LYS A 693 -22.94 10.29 19.82
C LYS A 693 -23.88 9.09 19.82
N LEU A 694 -23.67 8.13 18.92
CA LEU A 694 -24.50 6.91 18.85
C LEU A 694 -24.39 6.12 20.16
N SER A 695 -23.19 5.94 20.68
CA SER A 695 -22.94 5.21 21.92
C SER A 695 -23.69 5.88 23.10
N THR A 696 -23.60 7.21 23.18
CA THR A 696 -24.27 7.98 24.24
C THR A 696 -25.79 7.82 24.16
N LEU A 697 -26.37 7.87 22.95
CA LEU A 697 -27.80 7.69 22.74
C LEU A 697 -28.25 6.26 23.09
N MET A 698 -27.32 5.30 23.01
CA MET A 698 -27.64 3.90 23.36
C MET A 698 -27.42 3.60 24.87
N GLY A 699 -27.06 4.61 25.66
CA GLY A 699 -26.93 4.43 27.11
C GLY A 699 -25.53 4.13 27.60
N TYR A 700 -24.53 4.28 26.75
CA TYR A 700 -23.12 4.18 27.13
C TYR A 700 -22.45 5.52 26.80
N PRO A 701 -22.37 6.44 27.77
CA PRO A 701 -21.81 7.77 27.51
C PRO A 701 -20.35 7.67 27.06
N LEU A 702 -20.02 8.31 25.95
CA LEU A 702 -18.71 8.26 25.36
C LEU A 702 -18.38 9.63 24.81
N SER A 703 -17.27 10.21 25.29
CA SER A 703 -16.85 11.55 24.89
C SER A 703 -15.33 11.68 24.99
N TYR A 704 -14.76 12.30 23.99
CA TYR A 704 -13.33 12.62 23.94
C TYR A 704 -13.19 14.04 23.42
N ALA A 705 -12.16 14.73 23.85
CA ALA A 705 -11.88 16.09 23.37
C ALA A 705 -11.46 16.07 21.89
N ASP A 706 -10.70 15.06 21.49
CA ASP A 706 -10.15 14.94 20.14
C ASP A 706 -9.60 13.52 19.93
N PRO A 707 -9.20 13.16 18.72
CA PRO A 707 -8.60 11.84 18.47
C PRO A 707 -7.31 11.57 19.24
N ALA A 708 -6.55 12.60 19.64
CA ALA A 708 -5.35 12.41 20.46
C ALA A 708 -5.72 11.78 21.81
N ALA A 709 -6.84 12.20 22.41
CA ALA A 709 -7.34 11.64 23.68
C ALA A 709 -7.72 10.17 23.49
N ILE A 710 -8.25 9.80 22.34
CA ILE A 710 -8.55 8.39 22.02
C ILE A 710 -7.24 7.58 21.99
N MET A 711 -6.21 8.10 21.32
CA MET A 711 -4.92 7.42 21.25
C MET A 711 -4.28 7.27 22.64
N ASP A 712 -4.44 8.28 23.53
CA ASP A 712 -3.94 8.17 24.90
C ASP A 712 -4.63 7.03 25.65
N GLU A 713 -5.94 6.85 25.45
CA GLU A 713 -6.65 5.70 26.03
C GLU A 713 -6.13 4.37 25.44
N ILE A 714 -5.95 4.32 24.11
CA ILE A 714 -5.39 3.14 23.43
C ILE A 714 -4.03 2.79 24.05
N ALA A 715 -3.14 3.77 24.19
CA ALA A 715 -1.79 3.55 24.74
C ALA A 715 -1.84 2.99 26.16
N SER A 716 -2.84 3.38 26.96
CA SER A 716 -2.98 2.89 28.32
C SER A 716 -3.42 1.42 28.41
N LEU A 717 -4.03 0.89 27.35
CA LEU A 717 -4.63 -0.46 27.35
C LEU A 717 -3.91 -1.45 26.44
N VAL A 718 -3.13 -0.96 25.47
CA VAL A 718 -2.52 -1.78 24.43
C VAL A 718 -1.00 -1.74 24.58
N PRO A 719 -0.38 -2.80 25.13
CA PRO A 719 1.05 -2.76 25.44
C PRO A 719 1.95 -2.43 24.25
N ILE A 720 1.65 -2.95 23.07
CA ILE A 720 2.49 -2.67 21.88
C ILE A 720 2.41 -1.20 21.43
N TYR A 721 1.39 -0.44 21.87
CA TYR A 721 1.20 0.98 21.59
C TYR A 721 1.50 1.86 22.83
N GLY A 722 2.02 1.28 23.92
CA GLY A 722 2.13 1.95 25.22
C GLY A 722 2.88 3.28 25.22
N GLY A 723 3.84 3.45 24.31
CA GLY A 723 4.62 4.68 24.20
C GLY A 723 4.15 5.63 23.11
N ILE A 724 3.01 5.35 22.48
CA ILE A 724 2.52 6.15 21.34
C ILE A 724 1.70 7.35 21.84
N SER A 725 1.99 8.52 21.29
CA SER A 725 1.19 9.73 21.48
C SER A 725 1.32 10.59 20.23
N TYR A 726 0.37 11.48 20.01
CA TYR A 726 0.42 12.36 18.83
C TYR A 726 1.68 13.24 18.83
N ASP A 727 2.11 13.72 20.00
CA ASP A 727 3.35 14.51 20.09
C ASP A 727 4.57 13.73 19.58
N ARG A 728 4.65 12.45 19.94
CA ARG A 728 5.77 11.62 19.50
C ARG A 728 5.72 11.30 17.99
N LEU A 729 4.53 11.31 17.41
CA LEU A 729 4.33 11.02 15.99
C LEU A 729 4.49 12.26 15.08
N GLU A 730 4.70 13.44 15.65
CA GLU A 730 4.61 14.70 14.92
C GLU A 730 5.58 14.76 13.72
N LYS A 731 6.81 14.34 13.89
CA LYS A 731 7.83 14.38 12.85
C LYS A 731 7.86 13.11 12.00
N ARG A 732 7.79 11.96 12.66
CA ARG A 732 7.88 10.64 12.00
C ARG A 732 6.99 9.67 12.74
N GLY A 733 6.54 8.64 12.03
CA GLY A 733 5.84 7.53 12.65
C GLY A 733 6.77 6.65 13.49
N ILE A 734 6.17 5.82 14.33
CA ILE A 734 6.91 4.90 15.20
C ILE A 734 6.40 3.48 14.95
N GLN A 735 7.32 2.53 14.79
CA GLN A 735 6.97 1.12 14.57
C GLN A 735 6.77 0.40 15.90
N TRP A 736 5.61 -0.29 16.04
CA TRP A 736 5.38 -1.08 17.24
C TRP A 736 6.18 -2.40 17.20
N PRO A 737 6.48 -3.05 18.34
CA PRO A 737 6.21 -2.67 19.72
C PRO A 737 6.95 -1.39 20.15
N CYS A 738 6.19 -0.53 20.82
CA CYS A 738 6.71 0.67 21.45
C CYS A 738 6.06 0.76 22.83
N PRO A 739 6.56 -0.03 23.81
CA PRO A 739 5.85 -0.24 25.07
C PRO A 739 5.91 0.92 26.06
N THR A 740 6.90 1.82 25.94
CA THR A 740 7.07 2.94 26.89
C THR A 740 7.32 4.24 26.13
N LYS A 741 7.12 5.36 26.83
CA LYS A 741 7.23 6.70 26.24
C LYS A 741 8.65 7.06 25.76
N ASP A 742 9.67 6.39 26.27
CA ASP A 742 11.06 6.62 25.88
C ASP A 742 11.57 5.56 24.86
N HIS A 743 10.76 4.55 24.55
CA HIS A 743 11.13 3.49 23.62
C HIS A 743 11.12 4.04 22.18
N PRO A 744 12.16 3.78 21.38
CA PRO A 744 12.24 4.36 20.02
C PRO A 744 11.36 3.67 18.97
N GLY A 745 10.69 2.58 19.33
CA GLY A 745 10.01 1.71 18.39
C GLY A 745 10.89 0.55 17.99
N THR A 746 10.34 -0.39 17.23
CA THR A 746 11.01 -1.65 16.88
C THR A 746 11.04 -1.83 15.36
N THR A 747 12.22 -1.70 14.76
CA THR A 747 12.36 -1.81 13.29
C THR A 747 12.48 -3.28 12.84
N THR A 748 13.03 -4.15 13.69
CA THR A 748 13.20 -5.59 13.41
C THR A 748 12.64 -6.39 14.58
N LEU A 749 11.69 -7.27 14.29
CA LEU A 749 11.13 -8.19 15.30
C LEU A 749 12.07 -9.40 15.49
N TYR A 750 12.00 -10.00 16.68
CA TYR A 750 12.60 -11.32 16.97
C TYR A 750 14.12 -11.35 16.95
N THR A 751 14.77 -10.25 17.29
CA THR A 751 16.24 -10.22 17.36
C THR A 751 16.78 -11.19 18.43
N ASP A 752 16.03 -11.35 19.53
CA ASP A 752 16.43 -12.23 20.63
C ASP A 752 15.45 -13.40 20.83
N LEU A 753 14.19 -13.08 21.04
CA LEU A 753 13.13 -14.07 21.30
C LEU A 753 11.95 -13.86 20.36
N PHE A 754 11.26 -14.94 20.06
CA PHE A 754 9.97 -14.87 19.37
C PHE A 754 8.88 -14.46 20.37
N ALA A 755 7.75 -13.96 19.87
CA ALA A 755 6.69 -13.40 20.71
C ALA A 755 5.71 -14.46 21.24
N ARG A 756 6.14 -15.76 21.25
CA ARG A 756 5.39 -16.85 21.88
C ARG A 756 5.80 -17.00 23.34
N ALA A 757 4.95 -17.65 24.13
CA ALA A 757 5.13 -17.74 25.57
C ALA A 757 6.49 -18.31 26.00
N ASN A 758 7.03 -19.26 25.23
CA ASN A 758 8.32 -19.89 25.53
C ASN A 758 9.50 -19.19 24.82
N GLY A 759 9.23 -18.15 24.01
CA GLY A 759 10.28 -17.41 23.29
C GLY A 759 10.80 -18.10 22.05
N LEU A 760 10.26 -19.26 21.67
CA LEU A 760 10.69 -20.04 20.50
C LEU A 760 9.66 -19.94 19.38
N ALA A 761 10.13 -20.00 18.13
CA ALA A 761 9.24 -20.15 16.98
C ALA A 761 8.81 -21.62 16.85
N ALA A 762 7.64 -21.86 16.29
CA ALA A 762 7.15 -23.22 16.10
C ALA A 762 7.08 -23.56 14.62
N PHE A 763 7.66 -24.69 14.25
CA PHE A 763 7.42 -25.27 12.92
C PHE A 763 6.04 -25.92 12.87
N MET A 764 5.46 -25.96 11.70
CA MET A 764 4.13 -26.55 11.48
C MET A 764 4.22 -27.63 10.40
N ALA A 765 3.82 -28.84 10.71
CA ALA A 765 3.75 -29.94 9.75
C ALA A 765 2.44 -29.81 8.98
N LEU A 766 2.50 -29.47 7.68
CA LEU A 766 1.34 -29.08 6.88
C LEU A 766 1.17 -29.96 5.65
N ASP A 767 -0.07 -30.24 5.30
CA ASP A 767 -0.41 -31.04 4.11
C ASP A 767 -1.05 -30.18 3.01
N HIS A 768 -0.68 -30.48 1.79
CA HIS A 768 -1.33 -29.92 0.62
C HIS A 768 -2.72 -30.54 0.45
N ILE A 769 -3.74 -29.70 0.38
CA ILE A 769 -5.12 -30.16 0.11
C ILE A 769 -5.70 -29.55 -1.17
N GLY A 770 -5.01 -28.59 -1.80
CA GLY A 770 -5.45 -27.94 -3.03
C GLY A 770 -6.58 -26.92 -2.84
N SER A 771 -7.06 -26.38 -3.96
CA SER A 771 -8.15 -25.42 -3.98
C SER A 771 -9.51 -26.09 -3.73
N GLY A 772 -10.46 -25.32 -3.21
CA GLY A 772 -11.83 -25.80 -2.99
C GLY A 772 -12.57 -26.03 -4.30
N GLU A 773 -12.24 -25.26 -5.33
CA GLU A 773 -12.85 -25.42 -6.65
C GLU A 773 -11.74 -25.56 -7.69
N VAL A 774 -11.86 -26.62 -8.52
CA VAL A 774 -10.89 -26.88 -9.57
C VAL A 774 -11.56 -26.84 -10.94
N ALA A 775 -10.79 -26.52 -11.96
CA ALA A 775 -11.28 -26.50 -13.35
C ALA A 775 -11.73 -27.91 -13.77
N ASP A 776 -12.79 -27.95 -14.58
CA ASP A 776 -13.34 -29.18 -15.13
C ASP A 776 -13.81 -28.94 -16.58
N GLU A 777 -14.47 -29.93 -17.19
CA GLU A 777 -14.90 -29.83 -18.58
C GLU A 777 -15.90 -28.69 -18.83
N GLN A 778 -16.74 -28.38 -17.84
CA GLN A 778 -17.77 -27.34 -17.94
C GLN A 778 -17.18 -25.94 -17.70
N TYR A 779 -16.21 -25.86 -16.79
CA TYR A 779 -15.55 -24.60 -16.44
C TYR A 779 -14.03 -24.84 -16.49
N PRO A 780 -13.44 -24.80 -17.71
CA PRO A 780 -12.07 -25.30 -17.90
C PRO A 780 -10.95 -24.34 -17.54
N LEU A 781 -11.25 -23.10 -17.16
CA LEU A 781 -10.23 -22.09 -16.85
C LEU A 781 -10.28 -21.75 -15.35
N VAL A 782 -9.12 -21.36 -14.81
CA VAL A 782 -9.02 -20.90 -13.41
C VAL A 782 -8.97 -19.36 -13.41
N LEU A 783 -9.94 -18.74 -12.77
CA LEU A 783 -9.96 -17.30 -12.55
C LEU A 783 -9.13 -16.95 -11.32
N ILE A 784 -8.18 -16.05 -11.51
CA ILE A 784 -7.37 -15.44 -10.46
C ILE A 784 -7.82 -13.99 -10.36
N THR A 785 -8.27 -13.56 -9.20
CA THR A 785 -8.64 -12.15 -9.01
C THR A 785 -7.46 -11.36 -8.46
N GLY A 786 -7.45 -10.06 -8.68
CA GLY A 786 -6.36 -9.23 -8.19
C GLY A 786 -6.58 -7.74 -8.43
N ARG A 787 -5.48 -7.01 -8.41
CA ARG A 787 -5.48 -5.54 -8.50
C ARG A 787 -4.62 -5.07 -9.66
N ILE A 788 -4.93 -3.86 -10.13
CA ILE A 788 -4.10 -3.14 -11.10
C ILE A 788 -3.60 -1.83 -10.47
N ARG A 789 -2.60 -1.23 -11.09
CA ARG A 789 -1.93 -0.04 -10.53
C ARG A 789 -2.86 1.17 -10.43
N GLU A 790 -3.74 1.33 -11.40
CA GLU A 790 -4.57 2.53 -11.55
C GLU A 790 -5.72 2.58 -10.55
N HIS A 791 -6.33 1.43 -10.25
CA HIS A 791 -7.51 1.41 -9.39
C HIS A 791 -7.19 0.85 -8.00
N TYR A 792 -8.11 1.05 -7.07
CA TYR A 792 -7.91 0.64 -5.69
C TYR A 792 -9.21 0.08 -5.10
N ASN A 793 -9.13 -1.17 -4.65
CA ASN A 793 -10.20 -1.90 -3.97
C ASN A 793 -11.50 -1.89 -4.80
N ASN A 794 -12.66 -1.47 -4.24
CA ASN A 794 -13.92 -1.41 -5.00
C ASN A 794 -13.96 -0.29 -6.04
N GLY A 795 -12.91 0.53 -6.12
CA GLY A 795 -12.81 1.59 -7.12
C GLY A 795 -13.59 2.86 -6.80
N SER A 796 -14.29 2.92 -5.67
CA SER A 796 -15.16 4.07 -5.36
C SER A 796 -14.42 5.41 -5.38
N MET A 797 -13.16 5.44 -4.91
CA MET A 797 -12.34 6.66 -4.94
C MET A 797 -11.67 6.88 -6.30
N THR A 798 -11.07 5.83 -6.85
CA THR A 798 -10.26 5.98 -8.08
C THR A 798 -11.13 6.16 -9.33
N ARG A 799 -12.32 5.56 -9.37
CA ARG A 799 -13.25 5.80 -10.49
C ARG A 799 -13.80 7.23 -10.49
N ARG A 800 -13.69 7.92 -9.34
CA ARG A 800 -14.06 9.33 -9.18
C ARG A 800 -12.86 10.27 -9.17
N SER A 801 -11.70 9.78 -9.63
CA SER A 801 -10.50 10.61 -9.77
C SER A 801 -10.24 10.83 -11.26
N HIS A 802 -10.34 12.09 -11.68
CA HIS A 802 -10.16 12.47 -13.08
C HIS A 802 -8.77 12.05 -13.57
N GLY A 803 -8.71 11.49 -14.74
CA GLY A 803 -7.48 10.97 -15.34
C GLY A 803 -7.30 9.50 -15.05
N ILE A 804 -7.37 9.10 -13.78
CA ILE A 804 -7.24 7.68 -13.41
C ILE A 804 -8.38 6.87 -14.04
N ALA A 805 -9.60 7.35 -13.90
CA ALA A 805 -10.78 6.71 -14.48
C ALA A 805 -10.70 6.63 -16.01
N GLN A 806 -10.00 7.57 -16.65
CA GLN A 806 -9.85 7.58 -18.11
C GLN A 806 -8.86 6.53 -18.61
N ILE A 807 -7.82 6.21 -17.81
CA ILE A 807 -6.78 5.24 -18.22
C ILE A 807 -7.34 3.82 -18.27
N VAL A 808 -8.11 3.44 -17.23
CA VAL A 808 -8.75 2.11 -17.19
C VAL A 808 -10.24 2.34 -16.84
N PRO A 809 -11.05 2.59 -17.86
CA PRO A 809 -12.46 2.97 -17.62
C PRO A 809 -13.40 1.81 -17.31
N ALA A 810 -12.99 0.56 -17.55
CA ALA A 810 -13.89 -0.60 -17.42
C ALA A 810 -13.12 -1.87 -17.09
N GLU A 811 -13.84 -2.85 -16.52
CA GLU A 811 -13.30 -4.17 -16.24
C GLU A 811 -12.99 -4.93 -17.53
N ARG A 812 -12.02 -5.82 -17.44
CA ARG A 812 -11.63 -6.70 -18.56
C ARG A 812 -11.12 -8.02 -18.00
N VAL A 813 -11.15 -9.06 -18.84
CA VAL A 813 -10.55 -10.34 -18.49
C VAL A 813 -9.24 -10.51 -19.29
N GLU A 814 -8.14 -10.77 -18.57
CA GLU A 814 -6.86 -11.10 -19.23
C GLU A 814 -6.85 -12.59 -19.52
N ILE A 815 -6.49 -12.95 -20.77
CA ILE A 815 -6.49 -14.31 -21.26
C ILE A 815 -5.19 -14.56 -22.06
N SER A 816 -4.63 -15.77 -21.93
CA SER A 816 -3.41 -16.11 -22.66
C SER A 816 -3.67 -16.16 -24.18
N PRO A 817 -2.66 -15.88 -25.00
CA PRO A 817 -2.82 -16.03 -26.46
C PRO A 817 -3.27 -17.43 -26.86
N GLN A 818 -2.77 -18.47 -26.19
CA GLN A 818 -3.13 -19.87 -26.49
C GLN A 818 -4.62 -20.14 -26.23
N ASP A 819 -5.11 -19.71 -25.07
CA ASP A 819 -6.52 -19.90 -24.72
C ASP A 819 -7.43 -19.04 -25.61
N ALA A 820 -7.01 -17.82 -25.93
CA ALA A 820 -7.76 -16.92 -26.82
C ALA A 820 -7.92 -17.53 -28.20
N GLU A 821 -6.83 -18.07 -28.75
CA GLU A 821 -6.86 -18.73 -30.08
C GLU A 821 -7.80 -19.94 -30.03
N ALA A 822 -7.70 -20.79 -29.00
CA ALA A 822 -8.54 -21.98 -28.85
C ALA A 822 -10.04 -21.62 -28.77
N LEU A 823 -10.37 -20.46 -28.22
CA LEU A 823 -11.77 -20.01 -28.02
C LEU A 823 -12.24 -19.04 -29.14
N GLY A 824 -11.39 -18.76 -30.13
CA GLY A 824 -11.72 -17.83 -31.21
C GLY A 824 -11.88 -16.38 -30.75
N ILE A 825 -11.17 -15.98 -29.70
CA ILE A 825 -11.25 -14.65 -29.09
C ILE A 825 -10.09 -13.79 -29.57
N GLN A 826 -10.38 -12.57 -29.95
CA GLN A 826 -9.37 -11.56 -30.29
C GLN A 826 -9.34 -10.49 -29.21
N ASP A 827 -8.23 -9.77 -29.13
CA ASP A 827 -8.11 -8.66 -28.17
C ASP A 827 -9.28 -7.68 -28.36
N ARG A 828 -9.84 -7.23 -27.23
CA ARG A 828 -10.98 -6.30 -27.16
C ARG A 828 -12.34 -6.89 -27.55
N ASN A 829 -12.44 -8.16 -27.93
CA ASN A 829 -13.76 -8.79 -28.13
C ASN A 829 -14.57 -8.73 -26.84
N TRP A 830 -15.88 -8.54 -26.96
CA TRP A 830 -16.80 -8.76 -25.85
C TRP A 830 -16.90 -10.25 -25.57
N VAL A 831 -16.79 -10.60 -24.29
CA VAL A 831 -16.90 -11.99 -23.82
C VAL A 831 -17.77 -12.04 -22.59
N THR A 832 -18.37 -13.20 -22.34
CA THR A 832 -19.06 -13.51 -21.09
C THR A 832 -18.16 -14.48 -20.29
N VAL A 833 -17.81 -14.08 -19.08
CA VAL A 833 -17.11 -14.96 -18.12
C VAL A 833 -18.15 -15.51 -17.18
N SER A 834 -18.26 -16.82 -17.07
CA SER A 834 -19.28 -17.50 -16.25
C SER A 834 -18.66 -18.47 -15.27
N SER A 835 -19.25 -18.56 -14.08
CA SER A 835 -18.95 -19.62 -13.11
C SER A 835 -20.27 -20.32 -12.75
N ARG A 836 -20.21 -21.23 -11.79
CA ARG A 836 -21.42 -21.91 -11.29
C ARG A 836 -22.42 -20.97 -10.61
N ARG A 837 -21.97 -19.76 -10.26
CA ARG A 837 -22.74 -18.79 -9.46
C ARG A 837 -23.29 -17.61 -10.23
N GLY A 838 -22.61 -17.26 -11.33
CA GLY A 838 -23.04 -16.09 -12.10
C GLY A 838 -22.20 -15.85 -13.33
N ALA A 839 -22.42 -14.70 -13.94
CA ALA A 839 -21.73 -14.32 -15.18
C ALA A 839 -21.54 -12.82 -15.26
N VAL A 840 -20.44 -12.40 -15.89
CA VAL A 840 -20.18 -10.98 -16.19
C VAL A 840 -19.76 -10.84 -17.65
N LYS A 841 -20.16 -9.70 -18.26
CA LYS A 841 -19.81 -9.37 -19.66
C LYS A 841 -18.73 -8.31 -19.62
N VAL A 842 -17.57 -8.60 -20.22
CA VAL A 842 -16.38 -7.73 -20.20
C VAL A 842 -15.64 -7.80 -21.52
N ARG A 843 -14.70 -6.91 -21.74
CA ARG A 843 -13.76 -7.00 -22.88
C ARG A 843 -12.64 -7.97 -22.55
N ALA A 844 -12.21 -8.73 -23.53
CA ALA A 844 -11.02 -9.58 -23.42
C ALA A 844 -9.75 -8.74 -23.64
N LYS A 845 -8.71 -9.05 -22.86
CA LYS A 845 -7.36 -8.52 -23.08
C LYS A 845 -6.45 -9.73 -23.29
N VAL A 846 -6.01 -9.92 -24.52
CA VAL A 846 -5.11 -11.03 -24.86
C VAL A 846 -3.68 -10.62 -24.47
N THR A 847 -3.06 -11.39 -23.57
CA THR A 847 -1.75 -11.00 -23.03
C THR A 847 -0.95 -12.21 -22.53
N ASN A 848 0.36 -12.17 -22.76
CA ASN A 848 1.30 -13.16 -22.23
C ASN A 848 1.45 -13.11 -20.70
N ARG A 849 0.84 -12.13 -20.04
CA ARG A 849 0.84 -12.06 -18.57
C ARG A 849 0.05 -13.22 -17.96
N SER A 850 -1.03 -13.60 -18.62
CA SER A 850 -1.82 -14.79 -18.23
C SER A 850 -1.21 -16.02 -18.89
N GLN A 851 -1.08 -17.10 -18.12
CA GLN A 851 -0.57 -18.36 -18.60
C GLN A 851 -1.72 -19.27 -19.00
N GLN A 852 -1.49 -20.19 -19.92
CA GLN A 852 -2.51 -21.10 -20.43
C GLN A 852 -3.26 -21.77 -19.26
N GLY A 853 -4.59 -21.78 -19.35
CA GLY A 853 -5.48 -22.35 -18.34
C GLY A 853 -5.88 -21.38 -17.24
N ASN A 854 -5.25 -20.20 -17.16
CA ASN A 854 -5.53 -19.20 -16.13
C ASN A 854 -5.99 -17.90 -16.77
N VAL A 855 -6.98 -17.25 -16.14
CA VAL A 855 -7.44 -15.92 -16.55
C VAL A 855 -7.44 -15.00 -15.34
N PHE A 856 -7.39 -13.68 -15.58
CA PHE A 856 -7.27 -12.71 -14.50
C PHE A 856 -8.29 -11.60 -14.67
N MET A 857 -8.94 -11.23 -13.57
CA MET A 857 -9.85 -10.08 -13.50
C MET A 857 -9.61 -9.31 -12.21
N THR A 858 -10.01 -8.04 -12.23
CA THR A 858 -10.02 -7.23 -11.01
C THR A 858 -11.44 -7.19 -10.43
N PHE A 859 -11.63 -6.43 -9.37
CA PHE A 859 -12.96 -6.21 -8.77
C PHE A 859 -13.21 -4.72 -8.53
N HIS A 860 -12.58 -3.88 -9.35
CA HIS A 860 -12.58 -2.43 -9.16
C HIS A 860 -13.81 -1.72 -9.75
N HIS A 861 -14.60 -2.41 -10.56
CA HIS A 861 -15.67 -1.79 -11.35
C HIS A 861 -17.06 -2.30 -10.96
N GLU A 862 -17.95 -1.37 -10.59
CA GLU A 862 -19.31 -1.71 -10.18
C GLU A 862 -20.22 -2.13 -11.34
N ASP A 863 -19.83 -1.82 -12.57
CA ASP A 863 -20.58 -2.24 -13.76
C ASP A 863 -20.24 -3.67 -14.22
N ALA A 864 -19.27 -4.29 -13.59
CA ALA A 864 -18.90 -5.68 -13.88
C ALA A 864 -18.43 -6.34 -12.57
N LEU A 865 -19.39 -6.81 -11.79
CA LEU A 865 -19.15 -7.32 -10.44
C LEU A 865 -18.48 -8.69 -10.47
N THR A 866 -17.15 -8.71 -10.60
CA THR A 866 -16.34 -9.93 -10.72
C THR A 866 -16.67 -10.96 -9.63
N ASN A 867 -16.99 -10.50 -8.41
CA ASN A 867 -17.20 -11.42 -7.29
C ASN A 867 -18.54 -12.17 -7.34
N VAL A 868 -19.38 -11.95 -8.34
CA VAL A 868 -20.50 -12.89 -8.61
C VAL A 868 -19.95 -14.24 -9.08
N LEU A 869 -18.70 -14.26 -9.60
CA LEU A 869 -18.04 -15.47 -10.09
C LEU A 869 -17.38 -16.28 -8.99
N THR A 870 -16.89 -15.62 -7.93
CA THR A 870 -16.03 -16.26 -6.93
C THR A 870 -16.83 -17.18 -6.01
N SER A 871 -16.12 -18.15 -5.42
CA SER A 871 -16.76 -19.21 -4.63
C SER A 871 -16.87 -18.85 -3.16
N GLY A 872 -17.72 -19.59 -2.44
CA GLY A 872 -17.87 -19.46 -1.01
C GLY A 872 -16.87 -20.27 -0.18
N PHE A 873 -15.89 -20.92 -0.81
CA PHE A 873 -14.86 -21.66 -0.07
C PHE A 873 -14.03 -20.73 0.79
N ARG A 874 -13.70 -21.15 2.00
CA ARG A 874 -13.00 -20.35 3.01
C ARG A 874 -11.91 -21.13 3.69
N ASP A 875 -10.89 -20.41 4.16
CA ASP A 875 -9.90 -20.95 5.09
C ASP A 875 -10.61 -21.30 6.40
N PRO A 876 -10.57 -22.57 6.85
CA PRO A 876 -11.31 -22.97 8.05
C PRO A 876 -10.79 -22.29 9.34
N ILE A 877 -9.56 -21.86 9.37
CA ILE A 877 -8.97 -21.22 10.55
C ILE A 877 -9.38 -19.74 10.63
N SER A 878 -9.06 -18.98 9.58
CA SER A 878 -9.29 -17.53 9.58
C SER A 878 -10.68 -17.13 9.05
N GLY A 879 -11.32 -17.99 8.25
CA GLY A 879 -12.57 -17.65 7.57
C GLY A 879 -12.37 -16.88 6.26
N THR A 880 -11.12 -16.65 5.85
CA THR A 880 -10.82 -15.86 4.66
C THR A 880 -11.24 -16.60 3.39
N PRO A 881 -11.96 -15.92 2.48
CA PRO A 881 -12.43 -16.55 1.25
C PRO A 881 -11.31 -16.88 0.24
N GLU A 882 -11.60 -17.84 -0.63
CA GLU A 882 -10.69 -18.27 -1.69
C GLU A 882 -10.96 -17.49 -2.99
N TYR A 883 -10.31 -16.34 -3.13
CA TYR A 883 -10.44 -15.48 -4.32
C TYR A 883 -9.48 -15.85 -5.46
N LYS A 884 -8.44 -16.64 -5.17
CA LYS A 884 -7.35 -16.87 -6.12
C LYS A 884 -7.50 -18.14 -6.94
N SER A 885 -8.62 -18.84 -6.79
CA SER A 885 -8.88 -20.05 -7.57
C SER A 885 -10.39 -20.26 -7.67
N CYS A 886 -10.92 -20.03 -8.85
CA CYS A 886 -12.35 -20.19 -9.13
C CYS A 886 -12.49 -20.74 -10.55
N ALA A 887 -13.29 -21.77 -10.75
CA ALA A 887 -13.46 -22.38 -12.08
C ALA A 887 -14.45 -21.54 -12.91
N VAL A 888 -14.01 -21.15 -14.12
CA VAL A 888 -14.80 -20.32 -15.02
C VAL A 888 -14.74 -20.84 -16.45
N ARG A 889 -15.69 -20.35 -17.25
CA ARG A 889 -15.74 -20.55 -18.70
C ARG A 889 -15.85 -19.18 -19.36
N ILE A 890 -15.25 -19.03 -20.53
CA ILE A 890 -15.33 -17.78 -21.32
C ILE A 890 -16.00 -18.09 -22.66
N ASP A 891 -17.06 -17.37 -22.98
CA ASP A 891 -17.75 -17.48 -24.24
C ASP A 891 -17.70 -16.12 -24.99
N LYS A 892 -17.37 -16.18 -26.28
CA LYS A 892 -17.37 -14.99 -27.12
C LYS A 892 -18.82 -14.49 -27.31
N VAL A 893 -19.05 -13.19 -27.12
CA VAL A 893 -20.36 -12.59 -27.40
C VAL A 893 -20.46 -12.37 -28.90
N VAL A 894 -21.44 -13.03 -29.52
CA VAL A 894 -21.72 -12.82 -30.94
C VAL A 894 -22.65 -11.61 -31.03
N GLU A 895 -22.14 -10.50 -31.54
CA GLU A 895 -22.98 -9.34 -31.80
C GLU A 895 -23.97 -9.71 -32.91
N ALA A 896 -25.25 -9.57 -32.64
CA ALA A 896 -26.26 -9.75 -33.67
C ALA A 896 -25.95 -8.78 -34.82
N ALA A 897 -25.83 -9.29 -36.01
CA ALA A 897 -25.64 -8.42 -37.16
C ALA A 897 -26.81 -7.42 -37.18
N THR A 898 -26.49 -6.16 -37.06
CA THR A 898 -27.50 -5.11 -37.26
C THR A 898 -27.94 -5.23 -38.72
N ALA A 899 -29.17 -5.69 -38.90
CA ALA A 899 -29.75 -5.78 -40.24
C ALA A 899 -29.97 -4.40 -40.87
#